data_9c637d3efadca817c29f457d24fb0439
#
_entry.id   9c637d3efadca817c29f457d24fb0439
#
_cell.length_a   1.000
_cell.length_b   1.000
_cell.length_c   1.000
_cell.angle_alpha   90.00
_cell.angle_beta   90.00
_cell.angle_gamma   90.00
#
_symmetry.space_group_name_H-M   'P 1'
#
loop_
_entity.id
_entity.type
_entity.pdbx_description
1 polymer ?
#
loop_
_entity_poly.entity_id
_entity_poly.type
_entity_poly.pdbx_seq_one_letter_code
_entity_poly.pdbx_strand_id
1 'polypeptide(L)'
;MSTANAKHAGNRRKLTRAEKKEIAALIRAAKGDGKAHTAQQTIPYLAMYPDGICKVTEKKYSKSIAYDDINYQLAQADDKTAIFENWCDFLNYFDATVSVQLSFINRGTRSGGAKEVVAIPAQNDAFNSIRTEYADMLKHQLAKGNNGFVKSKYITFSVEADNLNAAKARLARIETDILNNFKVLGAAARPMTGYERLEALHSVFHPEGEPFRFSWDWLTPSGLTTKDFIAPSSFRFGEGRYFRMGRKIGAVSFLEILAPELNDRMLADILDLETGIVVNLHIKSIDQTEAIKTIKRKITDLDKMKIEEQKKAVRSGYDMDIIPSDLAMFGGEAKNLLQDLQSRNERMFLLTFLVVNLADTKRKLENDIFAAAGIAQKYNCALTRLDYQQEAGLLSSVPIGENLIPIQRGLTTSSTAIFIPFITQELFQRGAALYYGLNALSSNMILCDRKRLKNSNGLILGTPGSGKSFAAKREITNAFLITDDIIICDPEAEYYPLVRRLHGQVIRISPTSTQYVNPMDINLNYSEDDNPLALKSDFLLSLCELVIGGKEGLMPVEKTVIDRSVRNVYRPFLAAPDPAKMPILGDLYDELLRQPEPEAARVAAALELYVSGSLNVFNHRTNVELSNRLVCFDIKQLGKQLKKLGMLIVQDQVWNRVTINRAEKKSTRYYMDEFHLLLKEEQTAAYSVEIWKRFRKWGGIPTAITQNVKDLLSSREVENIFENSDFVLMLNQAQGDREILARQLNISPQQMKYVTHTEAGEGLIFYGNVVLPFLDRFPQNTELYRVMTTRPEEVGGT
;
A
#
# COMPACT_ATOMS: atom_id res chain seq x y z
N MET A 1 51.35 30.44 -20.04
CA MET A 1 50.92 31.72 -20.62
C MET A 1 49.60 32.01 -19.99
N SER A 2 49.58 32.69 -18.94
CA SER A 2 49.45 34.12 -18.68
C SER A 2 48.01 34.60 -18.79
N THR A 3 47.35 34.67 -17.59
CA THR A 3 46.75 35.88 -17.01
C THR A 3 45.64 36.56 -17.79
N ALA A 4 44.42 36.37 -17.32
CA ALA A 4 43.40 37.41 -17.29
C ALA A 4 42.48 37.25 -16.08
N ASN A 5 43.01 37.43 -14.88
CA ASN A 5 42.25 37.85 -13.72
C ASN A 5 42.23 39.39 -13.74
N ALA A 6 41.13 40.03 -14.01
CA ALA A 6 40.99 41.43 -13.80
C ALA A 6 39.56 41.87 -13.46
N LYS A 7 39.38 42.21 -12.20
CA LYS A 7 38.63 43.36 -11.73
C LYS A 7 37.11 43.40 -11.97
N HIS A 8 36.34 42.80 -11.07
CA HIS A 8 35.15 43.44 -10.57
C HIS A 8 35.33 43.79 -9.06
N ALA A 9 36.15 44.74 -8.77
CA ALA A 9 36.07 45.48 -7.53
C ALA A 9 34.89 46.45 -7.65
N GLY A 10 33.67 45.93 -7.42
CA GLY A 10 32.50 46.73 -7.24
C GLY A 10 32.71 47.74 -6.12
N ASN A 11 32.52 49.01 -6.44
CA ASN A 11 32.62 50.16 -5.56
C ASN A 11 31.82 49.92 -4.25
N ARG A 12 32.44 49.39 -3.21
CA ARG A 12 31.82 49.22 -1.88
C ARG A 12 31.50 50.61 -1.32
N ARG A 13 30.25 51.05 -1.55
CA ARG A 13 29.69 52.25 -0.91
C ARG A 13 29.98 52.16 0.60
N LYS A 14 30.67 53.18 1.14
CA LYS A 14 30.91 53.28 2.58
C LYS A 14 29.58 53.47 3.29
N LEU A 15 29.20 52.52 4.16
CA LEU A 15 27.98 52.59 4.95
C LEU A 15 28.00 53.89 5.81
N THR A 16 26.89 54.55 5.85
CA THR A 16 26.65 55.75 6.68
C THR A 16 26.61 55.36 8.14
N ARG A 17 26.79 56.32 9.05
CA ARG A 17 26.72 56.12 10.50
C ARG A 17 25.34 55.60 10.94
N ALA A 18 24.27 55.98 10.26
CA ALA A 18 22.90 55.52 10.49
C ALA A 18 22.75 54.04 10.05
N GLU A 19 23.20 53.65 8.86
CA GLU A 19 23.16 52.26 8.36
C GLU A 19 23.98 51.34 9.25
N LYS A 20 25.16 51.80 9.75
CA LYS A 20 25.96 51.01 10.69
C LYS A 20 25.24 50.82 12.02
N LYS A 21 24.48 51.80 12.50
CA LYS A 21 23.71 51.71 13.75
C LYS A 21 22.51 50.78 13.56
N GLU A 22 21.88 50.84 12.43
CA GLU A 22 20.78 49.93 12.07
C GLU A 22 21.24 48.48 11.90
N ILE A 23 22.36 48.26 11.21
CA ILE A 23 22.97 46.94 11.07
C ILE A 23 23.39 46.41 12.47
N ALA A 24 23.96 47.25 13.33
CA ALA A 24 24.31 46.87 14.69
C ALA A 24 23.08 46.53 15.55
N ALA A 25 21.93 47.25 15.32
CA ALA A 25 20.67 46.91 15.99
C ALA A 25 20.10 45.59 15.48
N LEU A 26 20.14 45.34 14.15
CA LEU A 26 19.74 44.07 13.55
C LEU A 26 20.61 42.91 14.04
N ILE A 27 21.91 43.09 14.13
CA ILE A 27 22.86 42.10 14.70
C ILE A 27 22.56 41.83 16.18
N ARG A 28 22.21 42.85 16.96
CA ARG A 28 21.80 42.67 18.37
C ARG A 28 20.45 41.93 18.48
N ALA A 29 19.49 42.27 17.66
CA ALA A 29 18.19 41.58 17.60
C ALA A 29 18.37 40.11 17.18
N ALA A 30 19.23 39.85 16.21
CA ALA A 30 19.51 38.51 15.72
C ALA A 30 20.35 37.67 16.69
N LYS A 31 21.24 38.30 17.51
CA LYS A 31 22.07 37.61 18.51
C LYS A 31 21.34 37.32 19.82
N GLY A 32 20.14 37.86 20.04
CA GLY A 32 19.45 37.77 21.31
C GLY A 32 20.30 38.33 22.46
N ASP A 33 19.88 38.12 23.72
CA ASP A 33 20.55 38.61 24.95
C ASP A 33 21.90 37.92 25.28
N GLY A 34 22.45 37.13 24.34
CA GLY A 34 23.72 36.43 24.53
C GLY A 34 23.68 35.29 25.55
N LYS A 35 22.49 34.97 26.09
CA LYS A 35 22.32 33.81 26.99
C LYS A 35 22.09 32.56 26.11
N ALA A 36 22.82 31.50 26.42
CA ALA A 36 22.63 30.22 25.81
C ALA A 36 21.20 29.71 26.12
N HIS A 37 20.39 29.51 25.11
CA HIS A 37 19.08 28.87 25.28
C HIS A 37 19.24 27.36 25.50
N THR A 38 18.39 26.80 26.36
CA THR A 38 18.32 25.33 26.49
C THR A 38 17.70 24.73 25.22
N ALA A 39 17.92 23.44 24.97
CA ALA A 39 17.32 22.76 23.82
C ALA A 39 15.78 22.86 23.83
N GLN A 40 15.18 22.82 25.03
CA GLN A 40 13.73 22.99 25.20
C GLN A 40 13.24 24.40 24.83
N GLN A 41 14.01 25.43 25.19
CA GLN A 41 13.66 26.81 24.84
C GLN A 41 13.77 27.09 23.34
N THR A 42 14.64 26.38 22.62
CA THR A 42 14.82 26.50 21.18
C THR A 42 13.59 25.97 20.40
N ILE A 43 12.87 24.97 20.94
CA ILE A 43 11.73 24.36 20.24
C ILE A 43 10.56 25.36 20.16
N PRO A 44 10.03 25.66 18.95
CA PRO A 44 9.20 26.85 18.71
C PRO A 44 7.69 26.61 18.93
N TYR A 45 7.29 26.12 20.11
CA TYR A 45 5.88 26.12 20.53
C TYR A 45 5.76 26.39 22.03
N LEU A 46 4.61 26.87 22.48
CA LEU A 46 4.35 27.21 23.88
C LEU A 46 3.76 26.04 24.65
N ALA A 47 2.75 25.36 24.09
CA ALA A 47 2.08 24.24 24.73
C ALA A 47 1.54 23.24 23.72
N MET A 48 1.55 21.95 24.09
CA MET A 48 0.88 20.87 23.36
C MET A 48 -0.23 20.32 24.27
N TYR A 49 -1.43 20.14 23.69
CA TYR A 49 -2.59 19.62 24.42
C TYR A 49 -2.91 18.17 24.01
N PRO A 50 -3.59 17.37 24.88
CA PRO A 50 -3.89 15.97 24.60
C PRO A 50 -4.73 15.75 23.34
N ASP A 51 -5.64 16.70 23.02
CA ASP A 51 -6.51 16.68 21.85
C ASP A 51 -5.81 17.03 20.51
N GLY A 52 -4.49 17.15 20.55
CA GLY A 52 -3.68 17.42 19.35
C GLY A 52 -3.55 18.91 19.00
N ILE A 53 -4.13 19.81 19.76
CA ILE A 53 -3.93 21.26 19.55
C ILE A 53 -2.53 21.64 20.08
N CYS A 54 -1.81 22.44 19.30
CA CYS A 54 -0.55 23.03 19.68
C CYS A 54 -0.69 24.55 19.73
N LYS A 55 -0.40 25.16 20.87
CA LYS A 55 -0.22 26.61 20.99
C LYS A 55 1.19 26.94 20.52
N VAL A 56 1.31 27.48 19.31
CA VAL A 56 2.60 27.78 18.68
C VAL A 56 3.16 29.12 19.18
N THR A 57 2.37 30.18 19.09
CA THR A 57 2.65 31.50 19.66
C THR A 57 1.49 31.94 20.56
N GLU A 58 1.56 33.14 21.13
CA GLU A 58 0.49 33.63 22.00
C GLU A 58 -0.90 33.65 21.31
N LYS A 59 -0.94 33.87 20.00
CA LYS A 59 -2.18 33.95 19.22
C LYS A 59 -2.33 32.86 18.16
N LYS A 60 -1.29 32.05 17.89
CA LYS A 60 -1.28 31.07 16.83
C LYS A 60 -1.44 29.64 17.39
N TYR A 61 -2.43 28.93 16.87
CA TYR A 61 -2.73 27.54 17.24
C TYR A 61 -2.71 26.67 15.99
N SER A 62 -2.25 25.43 16.13
CA SER A 62 -2.20 24.47 15.03
C SER A 62 -2.72 23.10 15.42
N LYS A 63 -3.17 22.34 14.41
CA LYS A 63 -3.50 20.92 14.49
C LYS A 63 -2.85 20.19 13.32
N SER A 64 -2.66 18.87 13.45
CA SER A 64 -2.08 18.05 12.42
C SER A 64 -2.92 16.83 12.12
N ILE A 65 -2.93 16.42 10.86
CA ILE A 65 -3.58 15.23 10.33
C ILE A 65 -2.49 14.37 9.70
N ALA A 66 -2.44 13.09 10.06
CA ALA A 66 -1.65 12.09 9.35
C ALA A 66 -2.47 11.54 8.19
N TYR A 67 -1.85 11.33 7.04
CA TYR A 67 -2.53 10.78 5.87
C TYR A 67 -1.66 9.73 5.15
N ASP A 68 -2.35 8.80 4.49
CA ASP A 68 -1.74 7.73 3.74
C ASP A 68 -1.57 8.13 2.26
N ASP A 69 -0.77 7.34 1.56
CA ASP A 69 -0.53 7.54 0.13
C ASP A 69 -1.65 6.95 -0.73
N ILE A 70 -1.82 7.52 -1.91
CA ILE A 70 -2.56 6.92 -3.01
C ILE A 70 -1.64 6.67 -4.19
N ASN A 71 -2.01 5.75 -5.06
CA ASN A 71 -1.16 5.35 -6.17
C ASN A 71 -1.24 6.34 -7.35
N TYR A 72 -0.80 7.57 -7.13
CA TYR A 72 -0.84 8.63 -8.14
C TYR A 72 0.07 8.32 -9.35
N GLN A 73 1.28 7.84 -9.12
CA GLN A 73 2.26 7.66 -10.21
C GLN A 73 1.85 6.61 -11.24
N LEU A 74 1.17 5.56 -10.80
CA LEU A 74 0.72 4.45 -11.65
C LEU A 74 -0.75 4.55 -12.07
N ALA A 75 -1.47 5.60 -11.65
CA ALA A 75 -2.87 5.82 -12.01
C ALA A 75 -3.04 6.04 -13.53
N GLN A 76 -4.24 5.82 -14.03
CA GLN A 76 -4.62 6.17 -15.40
C GLN A 76 -4.56 7.70 -15.61
N ALA A 77 -4.47 8.13 -16.86
CA ALA A 77 -4.36 9.56 -17.18
C ALA A 77 -5.56 10.36 -16.66
N ASP A 78 -6.76 9.82 -16.84
CA ASP A 78 -8.01 10.45 -16.38
C ASP A 78 -8.06 10.51 -14.84
N ASP A 79 -7.65 9.45 -14.16
CA ASP A 79 -7.56 9.41 -12.69
C ASP A 79 -6.53 10.41 -12.16
N LYS A 80 -5.37 10.54 -12.83
CA LYS A 80 -4.36 11.54 -12.49
C LYS A 80 -4.90 12.95 -12.61
N THR A 81 -5.63 13.22 -13.69
CA THR A 81 -6.27 14.52 -13.92
C THR A 81 -7.28 14.81 -12.82
N ALA A 82 -8.15 13.84 -12.51
CA ALA A 82 -9.15 13.99 -11.44
C ALA A 82 -8.51 14.20 -10.06
N ILE A 83 -7.45 13.46 -9.73
CA ILE A 83 -6.70 13.65 -8.47
C ILE A 83 -6.06 15.05 -8.43
N PHE A 84 -5.48 15.49 -9.55
CA PHE A 84 -4.87 16.82 -9.63
C PHE A 84 -5.90 17.94 -9.48
N GLU A 85 -7.05 17.84 -10.14
CA GLU A 85 -8.15 18.80 -10.02
C GLU A 85 -8.71 18.86 -8.60
N ASN A 86 -8.98 17.70 -7.99
CA ASN A 86 -9.42 17.63 -6.60
C ASN A 86 -8.37 18.20 -5.63
N TRP A 87 -7.07 18.06 -5.94
CA TRP A 87 -6.01 18.64 -5.14
C TRP A 87 -5.93 20.16 -5.31
N CYS A 88 -6.19 20.69 -6.51
CA CYS A 88 -6.35 22.13 -6.75
C CYS A 88 -7.52 22.69 -5.94
N ASP A 89 -8.67 22.03 -5.96
CA ASP A 89 -9.85 22.43 -5.19
C ASP A 89 -9.58 22.38 -3.68
N PHE A 90 -8.86 21.38 -3.22
CA PHE A 90 -8.42 21.30 -1.82
C PHE A 90 -7.53 22.48 -1.42
N LEU A 91 -6.58 22.88 -2.24
CA LEU A 91 -5.75 24.06 -1.96
C LEU A 91 -6.58 25.32 -1.96
N ASN A 92 -7.54 25.46 -2.88
CA ASN A 92 -8.46 26.59 -2.95
C ASN A 92 -9.44 26.70 -1.77
N TYR A 93 -9.60 25.62 -0.98
CA TYR A 93 -10.36 25.66 0.26
C TYR A 93 -9.76 26.64 1.29
N PHE A 94 -8.42 26.77 1.34
CA PHE A 94 -7.75 27.58 2.34
C PHE A 94 -7.74 29.07 1.97
N ASP A 95 -8.23 29.88 2.88
CA ASP A 95 -8.16 31.34 2.79
C ASP A 95 -6.85 31.89 3.39
N ALA A 96 -6.63 33.20 3.28
CA ALA A 96 -5.43 33.88 3.77
C ALA A 96 -5.27 33.81 5.31
N THR A 97 -6.31 33.41 6.05
CA THR A 97 -6.29 33.30 7.52
C THR A 97 -5.81 31.96 8.02
N VAL A 98 -5.65 30.98 7.13
CA VAL A 98 -5.17 29.63 7.43
C VAL A 98 -3.81 29.43 6.76
N SER A 99 -2.83 29.02 7.53
CA SER A 99 -1.52 28.60 7.00
C SER A 99 -1.45 27.07 7.02
N VAL A 100 -0.95 26.48 5.95
CA VAL A 100 -0.83 25.02 5.79
C VAL A 100 0.64 24.66 5.65
N GLN A 101 1.04 23.56 6.29
CA GLN A 101 2.34 22.95 6.16
C GLN A 101 2.17 21.48 5.81
N LEU A 102 2.70 21.06 4.67
CA LEU A 102 2.87 19.65 4.33
C LEU A 102 4.25 19.21 4.82
N SER A 103 4.30 18.14 5.58
CA SER A 103 5.55 17.63 6.15
C SER A 103 5.73 16.18 5.76
N PHE A 104 6.91 15.87 5.22
CA PHE A 104 7.33 14.54 4.82
C PHE A 104 8.60 14.20 5.60
N ILE A 105 8.54 13.13 6.39
CA ILE A 105 9.63 12.73 7.26
C ILE A 105 10.08 11.33 6.88
N ASN A 106 11.25 11.21 6.27
CA ASN A 106 11.92 9.94 6.02
C ASN A 106 12.93 9.71 7.13
N ARG A 107 12.66 8.75 7.99
CA ARG A 107 13.56 8.41 9.10
C ARG A 107 14.08 6.99 8.96
N GLY A 108 15.38 6.82 9.25
CA GLY A 108 15.96 5.48 9.35
C GLY A 108 15.35 4.69 10.51
N THR A 109 14.96 3.46 10.25
CA THR A 109 14.58 2.52 11.30
C THR A 109 15.84 1.92 11.91
N ARG A 110 16.06 2.10 13.22
CA ARG A 110 17.07 1.30 13.92
C ARG A 110 16.71 -0.19 13.85
N SER A 111 17.75 -1.01 13.79
CA SER A 111 17.68 -2.47 13.77
C SER A 111 16.76 -3.11 14.83
N GLY A 112 16.29 -2.39 15.84
CA GLY A 112 15.39 -2.88 16.88
C GLY A 112 13.93 -2.98 16.40
N GLY A 113 13.38 -1.93 15.82
CA GLY A 113 11.97 -1.95 15.32
C GLY A 113 11.77 -2.85 14.10
N ALA A 114 12.78 -2.91 13.23
CA ALA A 114 12.79 -3.86 12.10
C ALA A 114 12.97 -5.31 12.56
N LYS A 115 13.72 -5.55 13.64
CA LYS A 115 13.86 -6.90 14.23
C LYS A 115 12.56 -7.42 14.82
N GLU A 116 11.75 -6.59 15.45
CA GLU A 116 10.44 -6.98 16.00
C GLU A 116 9.41 -7.29 14.90
N VAL A 117 9.43 -6.54 13.80
CA VAL A 117 8.49 -6.73 12.68
C VAL A 117 8.77 -8.03 11.90
N VAL A 118 10.03 -8.45 11.86
CA VAL A 118 10.51 -9.63 11.12
C VAL A 118 10.73 -10.84 12.05
N ALA A 119 10.62 -10.67 13.37
CA ALA A 119 10.74 -11.78 14.31
C ALA A 119 9.49 -12.67 14.24
N ILE A 120 9.64 -13.87 13.71
CA ILE A 120 8.66 -14.94 13.87
C ILE A 120 8.97 -15.61 15.21
N PRO A 121 8.11 -15.48 16.21
CA PRO A 121 8.39 -16.03 17.54
C PRO A 121 8.49 -17.55 17.49
N ALA A 122 9.46 -18.11 18.22
CA ALA A 122 9.58 -19.54 18.39
C ALA A 122 8.32 -20.13 19.05
N GLN A 123 7.90 -21.29 18.61
CA GLN A 123 6.75 -22.01 19.12
C GLN A 123 7.19 -23.39 19.66
N ASN A 124 6.33 -24.02 20.43
CA ASN A 124 6.62 -25.36 20.97
C ASN A 124 6.29 -26.46 19.95
N ASP A 125 6.98 -26.42 18.79
CA ASP A 125 6.85 -27.38 17.69
C ASP A 125 8.20 -27.61 16.98
N ALA A 126 8.22 -28.54 16.02
CA ALA A 126 9.42 -28.92 15.28
C ALA A 126 9.91 -27.91 14.23
N PHE A 127 9.24 -26.76 14.06
CA PHE A 127 9.45 -25.86 12.90
C PHE A 127 10.27 -24.61 13.21
N ASN A 128 10.90 -24.52 14.39
CA ASN A 128 11.67 -23.33 14.76
C ASN A 128 12.90 -23.09 13.87
N SER A 129 13.51 -24.15 13.33
CA SER A 129 14.58 -24.02 12.33
C SER A 129 14.09 -23.31 11.06
N ILE A 130 12.92 -23.68 10.59
CA ILE A 130 12.29 -23.08 9.41
C ILE A 130 11.88 -21.63 9.69
N ARG A 131 11.37 -21.34 10.90
CA ARG A 131 11.05 -19.95 11.32
C ARG A 131 12.30 -19.09 11.34
N THR A 132 13.42 -19.63 11.81
CA THR A 132 14.71 -18.92 11.82
C THR A 132 15.20 -18.64 10.41
N GLU A 133 15.20 -19.64 9.52
CA GLU A 133 15.60 -19.46 8.12
C GLU A 133 14.73 -18.43 7.41
N TYR A 134 13.41 -18.51 7.61
CA TYR A 134 12.48 -17.55 7.03
C TYR A 134 12.67 -16.14 7.59
N ALA A 135 12.87 -15.99 8.91
CA ALA A 135 13.16 -14.70 9.54
C ALA A 135 14.48 -14.11 9.05
N ASP A 136 15.51 -14.93 8.84
CA ASP A 136 16.80 -14.46 8.32
C ASP A 136 16.69 -14.05 6.83
N MET A 137 15.89 -14.75 6.04
CA MET A 137 15.55 -14.33 4.69
C MET A 137 14.86 -12.98 4.70
N LEU A 138 13.86 -12.79 5.56
CA LEU A 138 13.16 -11.49 5.68
C LEU A 138 14.11 -10.37 6.10
N LYS A 139 15.03 -10.62 7.05
CA LYS A 139 16.08 -9.64 7.43
C LYS A 139 16.99 -9.30 6.25
N HIS A 140 17.35 -10.29 5.44
CA HIS A 140 18.18 -10.08 4.27
C HIS A 140 17.45 -9.27 3.18
N GLN A 141 16.15 -9.53 2.97
CA GLN A 141 15.34 -8.71 2.07
C GLN A 141 15.14 -7.29 2.61
N LEU A 142 14.95 -7.14 3.93
CA LEU A 142 14.90 -5.85 4.60
C LEU A 142 16.18 -5.04 4.37
N ALA A 143 17.33 -5.72 4.40
CA ALA A 143 18.64 -5.08 4.19
C ALA A 143 18.91 -4.70 2.71
N LYS A 144 18.28 -5.40 1.76
CA LYS A 144 18.37 -5.09 0.32
C LYS A 144 17.45 -3.96 -0.12
N GLY A 145 16.33 -3.76 0.57
CA GLY A 145 15.35 -2.75 0.25
C GLY A 145 15.58 -1.44 1.00
N ASN A 146 14.85 -0.40 0.62
CA ASN A 146 14.79 0.90 1.31
C ASN A 146 14.06 0.84 2.67
N ASN A 147 13.79 -0.34 3.18
CA ASN A 147 13.08 -0.58 4.44
C ASN A 147 13.80 -0.06 5.70
N GLY A 148 14.99 0.53 5.52
CA GLY A 148 15.65 1.31 6.55
C GLY A 148 14.97 2.64 6.84
N PHE A 149 13.97 3.06 6.04
CA PHE A 149 13.30 4.34 6.19
C PHE A 149 11.79 4.19 6.28
N VAL A 150 11.21 4.76 7.33
CA VAL A 150 9.75 4.95 7.46
C VAL A 150 9.42 6.32 6.94
N LYS A 151 8.54 6.37 5.93
CA LYS A 151 8.00 7.62 5.37
C LYS A 151 6.73 7.99 6.13
N SER A 152 6.70 9.17 6.74
CA SER A 152 5.54 9.70 7.43
C SER A 152 5.10 11.00 6.77
N LYS A 153 3.80 11.20 6.62
CA LYS A 153 3.19 12.35 5.95
C LYS A 153 2.17 13.03 6.85
N TYR A 154 2.32 14.33 7.00
CA TYR A 154 1.45 15.13 7.83
C TYR A 154 1.02 16.40 7.11
N ILE A 155 -0.22 16.78 7.29
CA ILE A 155 -0.70 18.14 7.01
C ILE A 155 -0.95 18.84 8.34
N THR A 156 -0.27 19.94 8.56
CA THR A 156 -0.45 20.81 9.73
C THR A 156 -1.07 22.11 9.27
N PHE A 157 -2.16 22.49 9.88
CA PHE A 157 -2.85 23.74 9.61
C PHE A 157 -2.90 24.59 10.86
N SER A 158 -2.77 25.91 10.69
CA SER A 158 -2.71 26.85 11.79
C SER A 158 -3.63 28.04 11.56
N VAL A 159 -4.18 28.54 12.66
CA VAL A 159 -5.06 29.70 12.70
C VAL A 159 -4.64 30.67 13.80
N GLU A 160 -4.95 31.95 13.62
CA GLU A 160 -4.80 32.95 14.69
C GLU A 160 -6.12 33.05 15.48
N ALA A 161 -6.03 33.06 16.80
CA ALA A 161 -7.15 33.22 17.70
C ALA A 161 -6.70 33.85 19.04
N ASP A 162 -7.59 34.59 19.68
CA ASP A 162 -7.30 35.27 20.95
C ASP A 162 -7.20 34.31 22.14
N ASN A 163 -7.87 33.15 22.08
CA ASN A 163 -7.85 32.16 23.13
C ASN A 163 -8.03 30.72 22.60
N LEU A 164 -7.76 29.75 23.46
CA LEU A 164 -7.83 28.32 23.12
C LEU A 164 -9.23 27.86 22.67
N ASN A 165 -10.30 28.36 23.28
CA ASN A 165 -11.65 27.95 22.96
C ASN A 165 -12.07 28.40 21.56
N ALA A 166 -11.73 29.63 21.18
CA ALA A 166 -11.96 30.15 19.84
C ALA A 166 -11.13 29.39 18.80
N ALA A 167 -9.86 29.08 19.12
CA ALA A 167 -9.00 28.26 18.28
C ALA A 167 -9.57 26.85 18.08
N LYS A 168 -10.05 26.21 19.15
CA LYS A 168 -10.57 24.84 19.13
C LYS A 168 -11.78 24.69 18.19
N ALA A 169 -12.74 25.60 18.28
CA ALA A 169 -13.93 25.57 17.41
C ALA A 169 -13.55 25.71 15.93
N ARG A 170 -12.63 26.64 15.62
CA ARG A 170 -12.19 26.91 14.26
C ARG A 170 -11.34 25.75 13.70
N LEU A 171 -10.40 25.23 14.48
CA LEU A 171 -9.56 24.11 14.07
C LEU A 171 -10.37 22.82 13.86
N ALA A 172 -11.39 22.55 14.68
CA ALA A 172 -12.26 21.39 14.53
C ALA A 172 -13.06 21.42 13.22
N ARG A 173 -13.55 22.61 12.82
CA ARG A 173 -14.22 22.77 11.54
C ARG A 173 -13.27 22.49 10.36
N ILE A 174 -12.11 23.14 10.35
CA ILE A 174 -11.10 22.94 9.29
C ILE A 174 -10.65 21.50 9.24
N GLU A 175 -10.47 20.82 10.38
CA GLU A 175 -10.13 19.40 10.45
C GLU A 175 -11.16 18.53 9.73
N THR A 176 -12.45 18.76 9.99
CA THR A 176 -13.54 18.02 9.35
C THR A 176 -13.52 18.22 7.84
N ASP A 177 -13.34 19.45 7.39
CA ASP A 177 -13.30 19.78 5.96
C ASP A 177 -12.09 19.16 5.28
N ILE A 178 -10.91 19.17 5.92
CA ILE A 178 -9.71 18.49 5.40
C ILE A 178 -9.95 16.98 5.27
N LEU A 179 -10.50 16.33 6.29
CA LEU A 179 -10.78 14.89 6.26
C LEU A 179 -11.76 14.52 5.14
N ASN A 180 -12.78 15.34 4.91
CA ASN A 180 -13.73 15.15 3.81
C ASN A 180 -13.04 15.28 2.44
N ASN A 181 -12.17 16.27 2.26
CA ASN A 181 -11.41 16.43 1.03
C ASN A 181 -10.44 15.25 0.77
N PHE A 182 -9.74 14.76 1.81
CA PHE A 182 -8.90 13.56 1.67
C PHE A 182 -9.72 12.33 1.29
N LYS A 183 -10.96 12.21 1.81
CA LYS A 183 -11.86 11.13 1.41
C LYS A 183 -12.26 11.23 -0.07
N VAL A 184 -12.49 12.44 -0.60
CA VAL A 184 -12.75 12.67 -2.04
C VAL A 184 -11.52 12.29 -2.87
N LEU A 185 -10.32 12.63 -2.41
CA LEU A 185 -9.05 12.23 -3.04
C LEU A 185 -8.78 10.72 -2.99
N GLY A 186 -9.55 9.96 -2.19
CA GLY A 186 -9.34 8.53 -1.98
C GLY A 186 -8.22 8.19 -1.00
N ALA A 187 -7.65 9.17 -0.30
CA ALA A 187 -6.61 8.96 0.69
C ALA A 187 -7.19 8.81 2.10
N ALA A 188 -6.72 7.82 2.84
CA ALA A 188 -7.07 7.70 4.25
C ALA A 188 -6.34 8.79 5.04
N ALA A 189 -7.07 9.47 5.91
CA ALA A 189 -6.52 10.53 6.75
C ALA A 189 -7.14 10.48 8.15
N ARG A 190 -6.35 10.80 9.17
CA ARG A 190 -6.80 10.80 10.55
C ARG A 190 -6.20 11.95 11.36
N PRO A 191 -6.97 12.57 12.28
CA PRO A 191 -6.43 13.55 13.19
C PRO A 191 -5.35 12.95 14.08
N MET A 192 -4.32 13.72 14.37
CA MET A 192 -3.28 13.33 15.31
C MET A 192 -3.62 13.81 16.72
N THR A 193 -3.47 12.92 17.69
CA THR A 193 -3.50 13.25 19.12
C THR A 193 -2.25 14.05 19.52
N GLY A 194 -2.27 14.67 20.68
CA GLY A 194 -1.09 15.35 21.21
C GLY A 194 0.09 14.40 21.41
N TYR A 195 -0.16 13.15 21.82
CA TYR A 195 0.88 12.13 21.93
C TYR A 195 1.54 11.85 20.57
N GLU A 196 0.75 11.60 19.53
CA GLU A 196 1.26 11.32 18.18
C GLU A 196 2.03 12.51 17.58
N ARG A 197 1.57 13.74 17.86
CA ARG A 197 2.31 14.94 17.45
C ARG A 197 3.65 15.05 18.16
N LEU A 198 3.70 14.78 19.47
CA LEU A 198 4.96 14.74 20.22
C LEU A 198 5.88 13.63 19.71
N GLU A 199 5.34 12.46 19.39
CA GLU A 199 6.10 11.36 18.79
C GLU A 199 6.69 11.77 17.42
N ALA A 200 5.90 12.44 16.57
CA ALA A 200 6.39 12.97 15.30
C ALA A 200 7.52 13.99 15.49
N LEU A 201 7.37 14.94 16.42
CA LEU A 201 8.42 15.90 16.77
C LEU A 201 9.67 15.21 17.34
N HIS A 202 9.48 14.25 18.25
CA HIS A 202 10.57 13.44 18.81
C HIS A 202 11.33 12.73 17.68
N SER A 203 10.62 12.19 16.70
CA SER A 203 11.24 11.49 15.55
C SER A 203 12.13 12.38 14.68
N VAL A 204 11.83 13.67 14.58
CA VAL A 204 12.67 14.66 13.88
C VAL A 204 13.93 14.97 14.71
N PHE A 205 13.76 15.15 16.01
CA PHE A 205 14.86 15.53 16.91
C PHE A 205 15.74 14.35 17.33
N HIS A 206 15.23 13.11 17.20
CA HIS A 206 15.96 11.87 17.51
C HIS A 206 15.99 10.94 16.28
N PRO A 207 16.70 11.35 15.20
CA PRO A 207 16.70 10.61 13.93
C PRO A 207 17.36 9.23 14.02
N GLU A 208 17.97 8.90 15.14
CA GLU A 208 18.55 7.58 15.41
C GLU A 208 17.49 6.52 15.81
N GLY A 209 16.21 6.91 15.90
CA GLY A 209 15.10 6.00 16.21
C GLY A 209 15.04 5.62 17.70
N GLU A 210 15.40 6.53 18.58
CA GLU A 210 15.19 6.35 20.00
C GLU A 210 13.70 6.19 20.31
N PRO A 211 13.31 5.26 21.20
CA PRO A 211 11.91 5.04 21.51
C PRO A 211 11.33 6.24 22.26
N PHE A 212 10.22 6.76 21.78
CA PHE A 212 9.48 7.82 22.46
C PHE A 212 8.77 7.26 23.69
N ARG A 213 9.04 7.80 24.86
CA ARG A 213 8.43 7.44 26.14
C ARG A 213 7.84 8.67 26.79
N PHE A 214 6.53 8.75 26.83
CA PHE A 214 5.81 9.88 27.39
C PHE A 214 4.42 9.44 27.89
N SER A 215 3.98 10.04 29.01
CA SER A 215 2.62 9.99 29.49
C SER A 215 2.21 11.37 30.01
N TRP A 216 0.99 11.78 29.73
CA TRP A 216 0.43 13.04 30.23
C TRP A 216 0.43 13.12 31.74
N ASP A 217 0.27 12.00 32.44
CA ASP A 217 0.27 11.90 33.91
C ASP A 217 1.62 12.25 34.54
N TRP A 218 2.68 12.23 33.75
CA TRP A 218 4.03 12.55 34.26
C TRP A 218 4.31 14.06 34.37
N LEU A 219 3.56 14.90 33.68
CA LEU A 219 3.82 16.34 33.63
C LEU A 219 3.60 17.02 35.01
N THR A 220 2.44 16.80 35.61
CA THR A 220 2.08 17.46 36.88
C THR A 220 2.99 17.08 38.04
N PRO A 221 3.31 15.78 38.30
CA PRO A 221 4.18 15.40 39.39
C PRO A 221 5.64 15.80 39.19
N SER A 222 6.13 15.81 37.92
CA SER A 222 7.53 16.08 37.61
C SER A 222 7.87 17.57 37.47
N GLY A 223 6.85 18.41 37.20
CA GLY A 223 7.07 19.80 36.83
C GLY A 223 7.75 20.02 35.49
N LEU A 224 7.87 18.93 34.68
CA LEU A 224 8.40 18.95 33.31
C LEU A 224 7.33 19.43 32.34
N THR A 225 7.80 19.88 31.18
CA THR A 225 6.94 20.23 30.03
C THR A 225 7.03 19.17 28.94
N THR A 226 6.11 19.19 27.99
CA THR A 226 6.16 18.28 26.82
C THR A 226 7.46 18.40 26.02
N LYS A 227 8.12 19.55 26.07
CA LYS A 227 9.41 19.79 25.40
C LYS A 227 10.56 18.98 25.98
N ASP A 228 10.54 18.68 27.28
CA ASP A 228 11.58 17.90 27.94
C ASP A 228 11.62 16.45 27.44
N PHE A 229 10.53 15.93 26.93
CA PHE A 229 10.42 14.56 26.39
C PHE A 229 10.80 14.44 24.91
N ILE A 230 10.83 15.56 24.17
CA ILE A 230 11.12 15.56 22.74
C ILE A 230 12.44 16.27 22.39
N ALA A 231 13.00 17.06 23.31
CA ALA A 231 14.22 17.83 23.04
C ALA A 231 15.43 16.91 22.83
N PRO A 232 16.27 17.18 21.82
CA PRO A 232 17.54 16.50 21.69
C PRO A 232 18.51 16.89 22.80
N SER A 233 19.59 16.15 22.96
CA SER A 233 20.60 16.43 23.96
C SER A 233 21.24 17.81 23.80
N SER A 234 21.30 18.32 22.57
CA SER A 234 21.84 19.66 22.29
C SER A 234 21.50 20.15 20.91
N PHE A 235 21.40 21.46 20.76
CA PHE A 235 21.47 22.15 19.46
C PHE A 235 22.72 23.02 19.39
N ARG A 236 23.35 23.11 18.22
CA ARG A 236 24.47 24.00 17.95
C ARG A 236 24.37 24.61 16.57
N PHE A 237 24.16 25.92 16.47
CA PHE A 237 23.97 26.69 15.24
C PHE A 237 25.18 27.64 14.94
N GLY A 238 26.35 27.37 15.54
CA GLY A 238 27.50 28.24 15.38
C GLY A 238 28.23 28.20 14.04
N GLU A 239 27.98 27.18 13.23
CA GLU A 239 28.54 27.03 11.88
C GLU A 239 27.49 27.53 10.84
N GLY A 240 27.73 28.68 10.21
CA GLY A 240 26.72 29.34 9.35
C GLY A 240 26.03 28.48 8.29
N ARG A 241 26.67 27.39 7.85
CA ARG A 241 26.17 26.48 6.80
C ARG A 241 25.60 25.15 7.29
N TYR A 242 25.79 24.84 8.57
CA TYR A 242 25.42 23.57 9.18
C TYR A 242 24.89 23.81 10.59
N PHE A 243 24.14 22.89 11.08
CA PHE A 243 23.77 22.76 12.49
C PHE A 243 24.16 21.39 13.03
N ARG A 244 24.27 21.30 14.36
CA ARG A 244 24.38 20.00 15.03
C ARG A 244 23.21 19.80 15.96
N MET A 245 22.69 18.59 15.95
CA MET A 245 21.58 18.14 16.78
C MET A 245 21.95 16.80 17.41
N GLY A 246 22.27 16.84 18.70
CA GLY A 246 22.90 15.69 19.37
C GLY A 246 24.19 15.28 18.65
N ARG A 247 24.23 14.05 18.15
CA ARG A 247 25.38 13.51 17.41
C ARG A 247 25.33 13.76 15.90
N LYS A 248 24.17 14.13 15.36
CA LYS A 248 24.00 14.34 13.93
C LYS A 248 24.43 15.74 13.50
N ILE A 249 24.91 15.80 12.27
CA ILE A 249 25.16 17.05 11.56
C ILE A 249 24.04 17.21 10.52
N GLY A 250 23.48 18.41 10.44
CA GLY A 250 22.41 18.69 9.48
C GLY A 250 22.63 19.99 8.73
N ALA A 251 21.93 20.12 7.65
CA ALA A 251 21.81 21.37 6.90
C ALA A 251 20.38 21.49 6.33
N VAL A 252 19.92 22.72 6.29
CA VAL A 252 18.64 23.08 5.67
C VAL A 252 18.90 23.82 4.38
N SER A 253 18.20 23.40 3.33
CA SER A 253 18.20 24.04 2.03
C SER A 253 16.78 24.44 1.66
N PHE A 254 16.62 25.47 0.85
CA PHE A 254 15.33 25.83 0.26
C PHE A 254 15.36 25.59 -1.25
N LEU A 255 14.19 25.30 -1.82
CA LEU A 255 14.02 25.10 -3.24
C LEU A 255 13.82 26.46 -3.93
N GLU A 256 14.67 26.75 -4.88
CA GLU A 256 14.56 27.87 -5.79
C GLU A 256 14.03 27.36 -7.14
N ILE A 257 12.87 27.84 -7.55
CA ILE A 257 12.20 27.45 -8.78
C ILE A 257 12.69 28.38 -9.90
N LEU A 258 13.44 27.82 -10.82
CA LEU A 258 14.00 28.53 -11.98
C LEU A 258 13.20 28.23 -13.26
N ALA A 259 12.43 27.14 -13.26
CA ALA A 259 11.64 26.70 -14.40
C ALA A 259 10.36 27.53 -14.57
N PRO A 260 9.94 27.82 -15.80
CA PRO A 260 8.62 28.36 -16.09
C PRO A 260 7.52 27.31 -15.84
N GLU A 261 7.81 26.03 -16.05
CA GLU A 261 6.92 24.91 -15.83
C GLU A 261 7.54 23.93 -14.83
N LEU A 262 6.73 23.43 -13.91
CA LEU A 262 7.13 22.46 -12.91
C LEU A 262 6.66 21.05 -13.32
N ASN A 263 7.29 20.02 -12.75
CA ASN A 263 6.93 18.62 -12.97
C ASN A 263 6.49 17.96 -11.66
N ASP A 264 5.41 17.20 -11.74
CA ASP A 264 4.78 16.49 -10.60
C ASP A 264 5.65 15.37 -9.98
N ARG A 265 6.73 14.96 -10.67
CA ARG A 265 7.66 13.93 -10.18
C ARG A 265 8.76 14.44 -9.26
N MET A 266 9.01 15.74 -9.26
CA MET A 266 10.15 16.30 -8.51
C MET A 266 10.06 16.00 -7.01
N LEU A 267 8.91 16.25 -6.39
CA LEU A 267 8.70 15.95 -4.96
C LEU A 267 8.87 14.46 -4.69
N ALA A 268 8.32 13.61 -5.55
CA ALA A 268 8.43 12.17 -5.43
C ALA A 268 9.89 11.69 -5.49
N ASP A 269 10.65 12.15 -6.50
CA ASP A 269 12.06 11.76 -6.68
C ASP A 269 12.92 12.23 -5.46
N ILE A 270 12.63 13.40 -4.87
CA ILE A 270 13.31 13.87 -3.65
C ILE A 270 12.98 12.98 -2.45
N LEU A 271 11.72 12.59 -2.30
CA LEU A 271 11.28 11.74 -1.18
C LEU A 271 11.68 10.27 -1.34
N ASP A 272 12.06 9.86 -2.54
CA ASP A 272 12.57 8.51 -2.81
C ASP A 272 14.07 8.36 -2.53
N LEU A 273 14.75 9.45 -2.15
CA LEU A 273 16.14 9.36 -1.72
C LEU A 273 16.29 8.45 -0.48
N GLU A 274 17.27 7.55 -0.53
CA GLU A 274 17.62 6.60 0.54
C GLU A 274 18.41 7.27 1.69
N THR A 275 17.93 8.42 2.15
CA THR A 275 18.59 9.21 3.19
C THR A 275 17.58 9.70 4.21
N GLY A 276 18.06 9.99 5.41
CA GLY A 276 17.28 10.71 6.42
C GLY A 276 17.01 12.14 5.97
N ILE A 277 15.83 12.36 5.41
CA ILE A 277 15.42 13.65 4.85
C ILE A 277 14.08 14.09 5.45
N VAL A 278 13.96 15.39 5.72
CA VAL A 278 12.70 16.00 6.11
C VAL A 278 12.38 17.10 5.10
N VAL A 279 11.23 16.96 4.41
CA VAL A 279 10.77 17.94 3.43
C VAL A 279 9.53 18.64 3.96
N ASN A 280 9.51 19.97 3.86
CA ASN A 280 8.36 20.77 4.30
C ASN A 280 7.99 21.79 3.24
N LEU A 281 6.67 21.86 2.98
CA LEU A 281 6.08 22.87 2.14
C LEU A 281 5.16 23.75 2.98
N HIS A 282 5.53 25.01 3.18
CA HIS A 282 4.64 25.98 3.78
C HIS A 282 3.86 26.70 2.68
N ILE A 283 2.55 26.62 2.77
CA ILE A 283 1.61 27.14 1.78
C ILE A 283 0.69 28.14 2.49
N LYS A 284 0.68 29.36 2.02
CA LYS A 284 -0.22 30.41 2.52
C LYS A 284 -0.94 31.07 1.37
N SER A 285 -2.26 31.04 1.40
CA SER A 285 -3.07 31.75 0.41
C SER A 285 -2.93 33.26 0.59
N ILE A 286 -2.95 34.00 -0.50
CA ILE A 286 -3.02 35.47 -0.52
C ILE A 286 -4.48 35.86 -0.80
N ASP A 287 -4.96 36.93 -0.15
CA ASP A 287 -6.28 37.45 -0.47
C ASP A 287 -6.39 37.80 -1.97
N GLN A 288 -7.48 37.32 -2.61
CA GLN A 288 -7.66 37.40 -4.06
C GLN A 288 -7.65 38.86 -4.54
N THR A 289 -8.25 39.77 -3.78
CA THR A 289 -8.31 41.18 -4.09
C THR A 289 -6.91 41.82 -4.05
N GLU A 290 -6.13 41.45 -3.04
CA GLU A 290 -4.75 41.94 -2.87
C GLU A 290 -3.82 41.36 -3.96
N ALA A 291 -3.98 40.08 -4.30
CA ALA A 291 -3.22 39.43 -5.38
C ALA A 291 -3.48 40.16 -6.72
N ILE A 292 -4.74 40.33 -7.09
CA ILE A 292 -5.15 41.03 -8.33
C ILE A 292 -4.61 42.48 -8.34
N LYS A 293 -4.71 43.19 -7.23
CA LYS A 293 -4.20 44.57 -7.11
C LYS A 293 -2.68 44.60 -7.29
N THR A 294 -1.96 43.68 -6.74
CA THR A 294 -0.50 43.59 -6.84
C THR A 294 -0.06 43.28 -8.27
N ILE A 295 -0.75 42.38 -8.97
CA ILE A 295 -0.44 42.04 -10.36
C ILE A 295 -0.77 43.22 -11.30
N LYS A 296 -1.94 43.87 -11.11
CA LYS A 296 -2.28 45.07 -11.86
C LYS A 296 -1.22 46.18 -11.70
N ARG A 297 -0.70 46.37 -10.48
CA ARG A 297 0.40 47.33 -10.26
C ARG A 297 1.66 46.94 -11.02
N LYS A 298 2.04 45.62 -10.94
CA LYS A 298 3.19 45.09 -11.69
C LYS A 298 3.04 45.28 -13.20
N ILE A 299 1.85 45.03 -13.78
CA ILE A 299 1.56 45.26 -15.19
C ILE A 299 1.75 46.73 -15.52
N THR A 300 1.22 47.66 -14.69
CA THR A 300 1.39 49.07 -14.86
C THR A 300 2.85 49.52 -14.86
N ASP A 301 3.65 48.94 -13.97
CA ASP A 301 5.09 49.24 -13.89
C ASP A 301 5.86 48.68 -15.11
N LEU A 302 5.52 47.49 -15.58
CA LEU A 302 6.07 46.90 -16.82
C LEU A 302 5.69 47.72 -18.06
N ASP A 303 4.43 48.20 -18.16
CA ASP A 303 3.99 49.05 -19.24
C ASP A 303 4.73 50.40 -19.21
N LYS A 304 5.00 50.98 -18.03
CA LYS A 304 5.85 52.21 -17.91
C LYS A 304 7.27 51.93 -18.39
N MET A 305 7.90 50.82 -17.96
CA MET A 305 9.22 50.43 -18.43
C MET A 305 9.26 50.25 -19.95
N LYS A 306 8.23 49.62 -20.51
CA LYS A 306 8.08 49.47 -21.95
C LYS A 306 8.07 50.82 -22.67
N ILE A 307 7.27 51.78 -22.18
CA ILE A 307 7.19 53.15 -22.72
C ILE A 307 8.54 53.84 -22.60
N GLU A 308 9.28 53.68 -21.51
CA GLU A 308 10.61 54.26 -21.34
C GLU A 308 11.63 53.70 -22.34
N GLU A 309 11.64 52.38 -22.56
CA GLU A 309 12.51 51.74 -23.55
C GLU A 309 12.14 52.13 -24.98
N GLN A 310 10.84 52.24 -25.30
CA GLN A 310 10.40 52.76 -26.58
C GLN A 310 10.87 54.23 -26.81
N LYS A 311 10.77 55.10 -25.81
CA LYS A 311 11.30 56.46 -25.87
C LYS A 311 12.82 56.52 -26.07
N LYS A 312 13.58 55.59 -25.44
CA LYS A 312 15.02 55.46 -25.64
C LYS A 312 15.35 55.02 -27.06
N ALA A 313 14.64 54.00 -27.60
CA ALA A 313 14.82 53.52 -28.96
C ALA A 313 14.63 54.66 -29.98
N VAL A 314 13.52 55.38 -29.90
CA VAL A 314 13.24 56.55 -30.77
C VAL A 314 14.34 57.61 -30.68
N ARG A 315 14.81 57.95 -29.49
CA ARG A 315 15.91 58.93 -29.29
C ARG A 315 17.23 58.44 -29.89
N SER A 316 17.42 57.14 -30.01
CA SER A 316 18.61 56.51 -30.58
C SER A 316 18.47 56.20 -32.07
N GLY A 317 17.38 56.63 -32.72
CA GLY A 317 17.12 56.44 -34.14
C GLY A 317 16.66 55.01 -34.53
N TYR A 318 16.20 54.24 -33.56
CA TYR A 318 15.64 52.91 -33.79
C TYR A 318 14.12 52.91 -33.83
N ASP A 319 13.52 51.84 -34.37
CA ASP A 319 12.08 51.67 -34.45
C ASP A 319 11.43 51.54 -33.06
N MET A 320 10.24 52.06 -32.85
CA MET A 320 9.45 51.97 -31.62
C MET A 320 9.09 50.52 -31.26
N ASP A 321 9.08 49.61 -32.24
CA ASP A 321 8.74 48.21 -32.03
C ASP A 321 9.89 47.38 -31.47
N ILE A 322 11.11 47.96 -31.37
CA ILE A 322 12.27 47.29 -30.76
C ILE A 322 12.15 47.40 -29.23
N ILE A 323 11.51 46.40 -28.62
CA ILE A 323 11.40 46.25 -27.18
C ILE A 323 12.29 45.08 -26.76
N PRO A 324 13.03 45.16 -25.62
CA PRO A 324 13.70 44.00 -25.07
C PRO A 324 12.74 42.81 -24.94
N SER A 325 13.15 41.68 -25.50
CA SER A 325 12.36 40.46 -25.54
C SER A 325 11.81 40.07 -24.15
N ASP A 326 12.63 40.27 -23.12
CA ASP A 326 12.31 39.91 -21.73
C ASP A 326 11.15 40.76 -21.21
N LEU A 327 11.12 42.08 -21.55
CA LEU A 327 10.07 42.98 -21.11
C LEU A 327 8.72 42.69 -21.80
N ALA A 328 8.77 42.29 -23.08
CA ALA A 328 7.59 41.88 -23.82
C ALA A 328 7.02 40.57 -23.26
N MET A 329 7.89 39.61 -22.98
CA MET A 329 7.52 38.30 -22.41
C MET A 329 6.92 38.44 -21.01
N PHE A 330 7.59 39.14 -20.08
CA PHE A 330 7.07 39.39 -18.72
C PHE A 330 5.75 40.15 -18.71
N GLY A 331 5.56 41.09 -19.63
CA GLY A 331 4.30 41.82 -19.79
C GLY A 331 3.15 40.91 -20.22
N GLY A 332 3.43 39.99 -21.16
CA GLY A 332 2.48 38.97 -21.60
C GLY A 332 2.12 37.97 -20.47
N GLU A 333 3.12 37.41 -19.79
CA GLU A 333 2.92 36.50 -18.67
C GLU A 333 2.11 37.13 -17.52
N ALA A 334 2.40 38.39 -17.16
CA ALA A 334 1.65 39.07 -16.11
C ALA A 334 0.17 39.30 -16.49
N LYS A 335 -0.13 39.54 -17.77
CA LYS A 335 -1.50 39.68 -18.28
C LYS A 335 -2.23 38.34 -18.29
N ASN A 336 -1.57 37.26 -18.72
CA ASN A 336 -2.11 35.92 -18.68
C ASN A 336 -2.43 35.49 -17.23
N LEU A 337 -1.49 35.73 -16.31
CA LEU A 337 -1.69 35.46 -14.87
C LEU A 337 -2.89 36.25 -14.32
N LEU A 338 -3.07 37.53 -14.71
CA LEU A 338 -4.24 38.32 -14.30
C LEU A 338 -5.54 37.72 -14.84
N GLN A 339 -5.54 37.25 -16.09
CA GLN A 339 -6.69 36.59 -16.70
C GLN A 339 -7.02 35.29 -16.00
N ASP A 340 -6.03 34.45 -15.68
CA ASP A 340 -6.21 33.21 -14.96
C ASP A 340 -6.82 33.41 -13.57
N LEU A 341 -6.36 34.43 -12.83
CA LEU A 341 -6.90 34.81 -11.54
C LEU A 341 -8.32 35.38 -11.60
N GLN A 342 -8.74 35.96 -12.73
CA GLN A 342 -10.07 36.58 -12.89
C GLN A 342 -11.10 35.63 -13.52
N SER A 343 -10.66 34.71 -14.40
CA SER A 343 -11.55 33.90 -15.24
C SER A 343 -11.50 32.39 -14.92
N ARG A 344 -10.46 31.93 -14.25
CA ARG A 344 -10.30 30.54 -13.82
C ARG A 344 -10.35 30.46 -12.29
N ASN A 345 -10.65 29.30 -11.74
CA ASN A 345 -10.64 29.07 -10.28
C ASN A 345 -9.20 29.04 -9.71
N GLU A 346 -8.34 29.96 -10.16
CA GLU A 346 -6.95 30.10 -9.73
C GLU A 346 -6.84 31.12 -8.59
N ARG A 347 -6.03 30.78 -7.58
CA ARG A 347 -5.64 31.67 -6.48
C ARG A 347 -4.14 31.81 -6.44
N MET A 348 -3.66 32.78 -5.67
CA MET A 348 -2.23 32.98 -5.41
C MET A 348 -1.84 32.44 -4.05
N PHE A 349 -0.75 31.69 -4.06
CA PHE A 349 -0.15 31.15 -2.85
C PHE A 349 1.30 31.62 -2.71
N LEU A 350 1.74 31.77 -1.45
CA LEU A 350 3.14 31.90 -1.09
C LEU A 350 3.65 30.54 -0.65
N LEU A 351 4.64 30.03 -1.33
CA LEU A 351 5.27 28.74 -1.05
C LEU A 351 6.69 28.93 -0.52
N THR A 352 7.00 28.27 0.60
CA THR A 352 8.37 28.02 1.05
C THR A 352 8.59 26.52 1.07
N PHE A 353 9.54 26.02 0.29
CA PHE A 353 9.90 24.61 0.22
C PHE A 353 11.26 24.40 0.88
N LEU A 354 11.30 23.63 1.97
CA LEU A 354 12.49 23.37 2.77
C LEU A 354 12.85 21.90 2.74
N VAL A 355 14.15 21.63 2.67
CA VAL A 355 14.72 20.29 2.72
C VAL A 355 15.79 20.26 3.84
N VAL A 356 15.59 19.37 4.81
CA VAL A 356 16.55 19.10 5.88
C VAL A 356 17.25 17.78 5.59
N ASN A 357 18.56 17.81 5.47
CA ASN A 357 19.38 16.61 5.40
C ASN A 357 20.11 16.41 6.73
N LEU A 358 20.15 15.16 7.22
CA LEU A 358 20.77 14.76 8.47
C LEU A 358 21.72 13.57 8.23
N ALA A 359 22.96 13.66 8.71
CA ALA A 359 23.94 12.59 8.56
C ALA A 359 24.85 12.46 9.78
N ASP A 360 25.59 11.33 9.88
CA ASP A 360 26.56 11.09 10.95
C ASP A 360 27.86 11.85 10.72
N THR A 361 28.22 12.10 9.48
CA THR A 361 29.46 12.77 9.10
C THR A 361 29.20 13.89 8.10
N LYS A 362 30.07 14.91 8.12
CA LYS A 362 29.98 16.01 7.18
C LYS A 362 30.10 15.56 5.72
N ARG A 363 30.96 14.57 5.44
CA ARG A 363 31.11 14.02 4.10
C ARG A 363 29.84 13.38 3.57
N LYS A 364 29.15 12.57 4.41
CA LYS A 364 27.88 11.97 4.05
C LYS A 364 26.81 13.02 3.84
N LEU A 365 26.74 14.03 4.72
CA LEU A 365 25.81 15.14 4.60
C LEU A 365 25.98 15.89 3.26
N GLU A 366 27.22 16.19 2.85
CA GLU A 366 27.46 16.85 1.57
C GLU A 366 27.05 15.99 0.38
N ASN A 367 27.30 14.67 0.43
CA ASN A 367 26.83 13.74 -0.59
C ASN A 367 25.31 13.68 -0.69
N ASP A 368 24.61 13.65 0.46
CA ASP A 368 23.16 13.61 0.52
C ASP A 368 22.53 14.91 -0.02
N ILE A 369 23.13 16.06 0.32
CA ILE A 369 22.72 17.37 -0.22
C ILE A 369 22.96 17.43 -1.74
N PHE A 370 24.13 16.94 -2.21
CA PHE A 370 24.45 16.90 -3.63
C PHE A 370 23.47 16.02 -4.42
N ALA A 371 23.09 14.87 -3.88
CA ALA A 371 22.09 13.99 -4.48
C ALA A 371 20.72 14.67 -4.60
N ALA A 372 20.24 15.33 -3.52
CA ALA A 372 19.00 16.08 -3.54
C ALA A 372 19.04 17.28 -4.51
N ALA A 373 20.17 18.00 -4.55
CA ALA A 373 20.38 19.11 -5.48
C ALA A 373 20.39 18.64 -6.94
N GLY A 374 20.98 17.47 -7.22
CA GLY A 374 20.97 16.86 -8.56
C GLY A 374 19.57 16.53 -9.06
N ILE A 375 18.68 16.07 -8.17
CA ILE A 375 17.27 15.86 -8.51
C ILE A 375 16.60 17.20 -8.81
N ALA A 376 16.76 18.22 -7.96
CA ALA A 376 16.20 19.53 -8.22
C ALA A 376 16.66 20.11 -9.57
N GLN A 377 17.95 19.95 -9.89
CA GLN A 377 18.52 20.43 -11.15
C GLN A 377 17.93 19.70 -12.39
N LYS A 378 17.64 18.41 -12.27
CA LYS A 378 16.93 17.62 -13.33
C LYS A 378 15.61 18.27 -13.72
N TYR A 379 14.95 18.96 -12.78
CA TYR A 379 13.67 19.65 -12.97
C TYR A 379 13.81 21.17 -13.09
N ASN A 380 14.98 21.68 -13.48
CA ASN A 380 15.26 23.11 -13.60
C ASN A 380 14.96 23.90 -12.31
N CYS A 381 15.24 23.33 -11.18
CA CYS A 381 15.18 23.94 -9.86
C CYS A 381 16.56 23.90 -9.21
N ALA A 382 16.81 24.74 -8.23
CA ALA A 382 18.03 24.70 -7.43
C ALA A 382 17.70 24.48 -5.95
N LEU A 383 18.46 23.62 -5.28
CA LEU A 383 18.45 23.51 -3.83
C LEU A 383 19.58 24.36 -3.25
N THR A 384 19.22 25.53 -2.73
CA THR A 384 20.17 26.50 -2.17
C THR A 384 20.16 26.39 -0.66
N ARG A 385 21.37 26.29 -0.06
CA ARG A 385 21.51 26.17 1.38
C ARG A 385 21.13 27.49 2.09
N LEU A 386 20.44 27.39 3.21
CA LEU A 386 20.10 28.54 4.06
C LEU A 386 21.32 28.98 4.88
N ASP A 387 22.29 29.67 4.22
CA ASP A 387 23.49 30.15 4.92
C ASP A 387 23.11 31.18 5.99
N TYR A 388 23.62 30.98 7.21
CA TYR A 388 23.35 31.79 8.43
C TYR A 388 21.88 31.78 8.93
N GLN A 389 21.01 30.98 8.34
CA GLN A 389 19.60 30.80 8.74
C GLN A 389 19.26 29.33 9.09
N GLN A 390 20.25 28.54 9.47
CA GLN A 390 20.08 27.11 9.73
C GLN A 390 19.14 26.83 10.92
N GLU A 391 19.16 27.68 11.95
CA GLU A 391 18.24 27.58 13.09
C GLU A 391 16.80 27.85 12.64
N ALA A 392 16.51 28.97 12.00
CA ALA A 392 15.19 29.30 11.50
C ALA A 392 14.69 28.24 10.50
N GLY A 393 15.59 27.74 9.64
CA GLY A 393 15.28 26.67 8.68
C GLY A 393 14.86 25.37 9.38
N LEU A 394 15.64 24.88 10.36
CA LEU A 394 15.30 23.67 11.11
C LEU A 394 13.97 23.83 11.86
N LEU A 395 13.78 24.96 12.54
CA LEU A 395 12.57 25.21 13.33
C LEU A 395 11.32 25.37 12.45
N SER A 396 11.47 25.88 11.22
CA SER A 396 10.40 25.89 10.21
C SER A 396 10.14 24.50 9.62
N SER A 397 11.07 23.57 9.77
CA SER A 397 10.94 22.21 9.21
C SER A 397 10.31 21.20 10.16
N VAL A 398 9.90 21.61 11.37
CA VAL A 398 9.13 20.76 12.28
C VAL A 398 7.62 20.92 12.04
N PRO A 399 6.79 19.85 12.17
CA PRO A 399 5.37 19.86 11.81
C PRO A 399 4.49 20.56 12.88
N ILE A 400 4.71 21.86 13.08
CA ILE A 400 3.94 22.68 14.04
C ILE A 400 3.16 23.83 13.38
N GLY A 401 3.38 24.09 12.09
CA GLY A 401 2.69 25.14 11.33
C GLY A 401 3.30 26.54 11.48
N GLU A 402 4.62 26.64 11.79
CA GLU A 402 5.35 27.92 11.87
C GLU A 402 6.40 28.01 10.77
N ASN A 403 6.47 29.14 10.09
CA ASN A 403 7.47 29.43 9.07
C ASN A 403 8.25 30.70 9.49
N LEU A 404 9.51 30.51 9.84
CA LEU A 404 10.43 31.59 10.22
C LEU A 404 11.30 32.08 9.04
N ILE A 405 11.16 31.46 7.87
CA ILE A 405 11.93 31.76 6.67
C ILE A 405 11.16 32.77 5.80
N PRO A 406 11.75 33.95 5.52
CA PRO A 406 11.09 34.98 4.72
C PRO A 406 11.11 34.69 3.21
N ILE A 407 11.85 33.67 2.76
CA ILE A 407 11.96 33.30 1.34
C ILE A 407 10.68 32.59 0.95
N GLN A 408 9.89 33.23 0.08
CA GLN A 408 8.62 32.74 -0.40
C GLN A 408 8.51 32.93 -1.90
N ARG A 409 7.99 31.96 -2.62
CA ARG A 409 7.68 32.02 -4.05
C ARG A 409 6.17 32.16 -4.24
N GLY A 410 5.76 33.17 -4.99
CA GLY A 410 4.37 33.30 -5.41
C GLY A 410 4.07 32.32 -6.55
N LEU A 411 3.03 31.49 -6.38
CA LEU A 411 2.57 30.51 -7.34
C LEU A 411 1.05 30.53 -7.44
N THR A 412 0.51 30.15 -8.61
CA THR A 412 -0.93 29.92 -8.78
C THR A 412 -1.37 28.60 -8.14
N THR A 413 -2.67 28.35 -8.07
CA THR A 413 -3.22 27.07 -7.58
C THR A 413 -2.62 25.88 -8.33
N SER A 414 -2.70 25.90 -9.67
CA SER A 414 -2.20 24.79 -10.50
C SER A 414 -0.70 24.58 -10.33
N SER A 415 0.09 25.67 -10.27
CA SER A 415 1.53 25.58 -10.06
C SER A 415 1.89 25.08 -8.65
N THR A 416 1.09 25.40 -7.63
CA THR A 416 1.28 24.89 -6.27
C THR A 416 0.85 23.43 -6.16
N ALA A 417 -0.22 23.06 -6.86
CA ALA A 417 -0.76 21.71 -6.86
C ALA A 417 0.16 20.68 -7.54
N ILE A 418 1.13 21.12 -8.35
CA ILE A 418 2.14 20.21 -8.92
C ILE A 418 2.97 19.50 -7.84
N PHE A 419 3.14 20.11 -6.67
CA PHE A 419 3.74 19.43 -5.51
C PHE A 419 2.73 18.47 -4.87
N ILE A 420 2.29 17.47 -5.67
CA ILE A 420 1.32 16.47 -5.21
C ILE A 420 1.93 15.67 -4.06
N PRO A 421 1.23 15.55 -2.93
CA PRO A 421 1.74 14.87 -1.75
C PRO A 421 1.64 13.35 -1.83
N PHE A 422 1.10 12.83 -2.94
CA PHE A 422 0.90 11.42 -3.16
C PHE A 422 1.95 10.87 -4.12
N ILE A 423 2.63 9.78 -3.71
CA ILE A 423 3.76 9.23 -4.45
C ILE A 423 3.46 7.80 -4.84
N THR A 424 3.63 6.88 -3.90
CA THR A 424 3.52 5.44 -4.07
C THR A 424 2.89 4.87 -2.83
N GLN A 425 1.84 4.11 -3.01
CA GLN A 425 1.25 3.38 -1.90
C GLN A 425 2.24 2.37 -1.33
N GLU A 426 2.23 2.24 -0.02
CA GLU A 426 2.97 1.23 0.72
C GLU A 426 1.99 0.26 1.37
N LEU A 427 2.34 -1.01 1.37
CA LEU A 427 1.55 -2.05 2.01
C LEU A 427 2.41 -2.74 3.05
N PHE A 428 2.46 -2.15 4.23
CA PHE A 428 3.27 -2.62 5.35
C PHE A 428 2.42 -2.74 6.60
N GLN A 429 1.82 -3.91 6.79
CA GLN A 429 1.00 -4.21 7.95
C GLN A 429 1.81 -4.99 8.99
N ARG A 430 1.51 -4.75 10.26
CA ARG A 430 2.12 -5.47 11.40
C ARG A 430 1.23 -6.60 11.89
N GLY A 431 1.81 -7.53 12.64
CA GLY A 431 1.12 -8.67 13.23
C GLY A 431 1.18 -9.92 12.35
N ALA A 432 0.03 -10.53 12.07
CA ALA A 432 -0.07 -11.76 11.28
C ALA A 432 0.03 -11.53 9.75
N ALA A 433 0.69 -10.46 9.33
CA ALA A 433 0.89 -10.13 7.91
C ALA A 433 1.90 -11.09 7.26
N LEU A 434 1.59 -11.49 6.02
CA LEU A 434 2.44 -12.33 5.20
C LEU A 434 3.31 -11.48 4.27
N TYR A 435 4.50 -11.98 3.95
CA TYR A 435 5.41 -11.35 3.00
C TYR A 435 5.07 -11.73 1.56
N TYR A 436 5.01 -10.73 0.67
CA TYR A 436 4.67 -10.93 -0.74
C TYR A 436 5.75 -10.42 -1.72
N GLY A 437 6.85 -9.90 -1.24
CA GLY A 437 7.94 -9.37 -2.05
C GLY A 437 8.32 -7.95 -1.65
N LEU A 438 9.08 -7.30 -2.51
CA LEU A 438 9.43 -5.88 -2.41
C LEU A 438 8.59 -5.08 -3.38
N ASN A 439 8.15 -3.89 -3.00
CA ASN A 439 7.53 -2.93 -3.90
C ASN A 439 8.56 -2.51 -4.97
N ALA A 440 8.24 -2.72 -6.25
CA ALA A 440 9.17 -2.43 -7.33
C ALA A 440 9.52 -0.95 -7.49
N LEU A 441 8.74 -0.04 -6.90
CA LEU A 441 8.96 1.40 -6.95
C LEU A 441 9.82 1.89 -5.78
N SER A 442 9.45 1.51 -4.57
CA SER A 442 10.10 2.00 -3.33
C SER A 442 11.12 1.03 -2.76
N SER A 443 11.20 -0.20 -3.28
CA SER A 443 11.98 -1.31 -2.72
C SER A 443 11.61 -1.68 -1.27
N ASN A 444 10.49 -1.20 -0.75
CA ASN A 444 10.01 -1.55 0.58
C ASN A 444 9.32 -2.92 0.58
N MET A 445 9.40 -3.64 1.72
CA MET A 445 8.71 -4.92 1.86
C MET A 445 7.20 -4.75 1.80
N ILE A 446 6.56 -5.65 1.06
CA ILE A 446 5.11 -5.79 1.03
C ILE A 446 4.73 -6.84 2.07
N LEU A 447 4.08 -6.37 3.14
CA LEU A 447 3.54 -7.20 4.22
C LEU A 447 2.05 -6.92 4.35
N CYS A 448 1.20 -7.91 4.13
CA CYS A 448 -0.24 -7.74 4.28
C CYS A 448 -0.93 -8.98 4.86
N ASP A 449 -2.04 -8.73 5.55
CA ASP A 449 -2.89 -9.75 6.15
C ASP A 449 -4.24 -9.76 5.42
N ARG A 450 -4.47 -10.80 4.62
CA ARG A 450 -5.72 -10.97 3.86
C ARG A 450 -6.97 -11.04 4.74
N LYS A 451 -6.83 -11.43 6.01
CA LYS A 451 -7.94 -11.46 6.98
C LYS A 451 -8.54 -10.09 7.27
N ARG A 452 -7.81 -9.00 6.96
CA ARG A 452 -8.28 -7.62 7.11
C ARG A 452 -9.09 -7.10 5.92
N LEU A 453 -9.09 -7.83 4.82
CA LEU A 453 -9.89 -7.50 3.64
C LEU A 453 -11.38 -7.79 3.89
N LYS A 454 -12.25 -7.09 3.16
CA LYS A 454 -13.69 -7.40 3.18
C LYS A 454 -13.95 -8.79 2.64
N ASN A 455 -13.24 -9.18 1.57
CA ASN A 455 -13.20 -10.51 1.00
C ASN A 455 -11.77 -11.02 1.03
N SER A 456 -11.49 -11.98 1.91
CA SER A 456 -10.15 -12.58 2.04
C SER A 456 -9.79 -13.54 0.90
N ASN A 457 -10.72 -13.81 0.00
CA ASN A 457 -10.54 -14.68 -1.17
C ASN A 457 -9.45 -14.12 -2.09
N GLY A 458 -8.70 -14.98 -2.74
CA GLY A 458 -7.58 -14.58 -3.57
C GLY A 458 -7.43 -15.34 -4.87
N LEU A 459 -6.76 -14.68 -5.81
CA LEU A 459 -6.41 -15.23 -7.11
C LEU A 459 -4.91 -15.11 -7.33
N ILE A 460 -4.27 -16.15 -7.88
CA ILE A 460 -2.89 -16.12 -8.39
C ILE A 460 -2.96 -16.40 -9.88
N LEU A 461 -2.66 -15.39 -10.68
CA LEU A 461 -2.80 -15.41 -12.13
C LEU A 461 -1.43 -15.29 -12.81
N GLY A 462 -1.18 -16.04 -13.87
CA GLY A 462 0.04 -15.91 -14.66
C GLY A 462 0.27 -17.04 -15.65
N THR A 463 1.09 -16.78 -16.65
CA THR A 463 1.50 -17.77 -17.64
C THR A 463 2.32 -18.91 -17.03
N PRO A 464 2.47 -20.04 -17.71
CA PRO A 464 3.43 -21.07 -17.30
C PRO A 464 4.83 -20.50 -17.13
N GLY A 465 5.54 -20.91 -16.09
CA GLY A 465 6.91 -20.44 -15.79
C GLY A 465 6.99 -19.03 -15.15
N SER A 466 5.88 -18.31 -14.95
CA SER A 466 5.88 -16.99 -14.30
C SER A 466 6.11 -17.01 -12.78
N GLY A 467 6.14 -18.21 -12.15
CA GLY A 467 6.36 -18.37 -10.72
C GLY A 467 5.11 -18.53 -9.86
N LYS A 468 3.93 -18.85 -10.43
CA LYS A 468 2.66 -19.06 -9.69
C LYS A 468 2.79 -20.06 -8.54
N SER A 469 3.25 -21.28 -8.83
CA SER A 469 3.38 -22.35 -7.83
C SER A 469 4.39 -21.96 -6.75
N PHE A 470 5.47 -21.25 -7.10
CA PHE A 470 6.43 -20.73 -6.13
C PHE A 470 5.80 -19.69 -5.20
N ALA A 471 5.05 -18.72 -5.75
CA ALA A 471 4.36 -17.70 -4.96
C ALA A 471 3.31 -18.32 -4.02
N ALA A 472 2.56 -19.32 -4.49
CA ALA A 472 1.63 -20.07 -3.66
C ALA A 472 2.35 -20.83 -2.52
N LYS A 473 3.43 -21.54 -2.82
CA LYS A 473 4.23 -22.27 -1.82
C LYS A 473 4.84 -21.36 -0.77
N ARG A 474 5.29 -20.16 -1.17
CA ARG A 474 5.77 -19.14 -0.23
C ARG A 474 4.65 -18.66 0.70
N GLU A 475 3.47 -18.37 0.18
CA GLU A 475 2.33 -17.97 1.01
C GLU A 475 1.90 -19.11 1.96
N ILE A 476 1.86 -20.34 1.47
CA ILE A 476 1.58 -21.55 2.25
C ILE A 476 2.56 -21.68 3.41
N THR A 477 3.86 -21.56 3.13
CA THR A 477 4.90 -21.68 4.16
C THR A 477 4.71 -20.62 5.25
N ASN A 478 4.51 -19.37 4.84
CA ASN A 478 4.35 -18.27 5.77
C ASN A 478 3.06 -18.42 6.61
N ALA A 479 1.95 -18.77 5.98
CA ALA A 479 0.67 -19.02 6.66
C ALA A 479 0.75 -20.20 7.65
N PHE A 480 1.46 -21.25 7.29
CA PHE A 480 1.71 -22.40 8.20
C PHE A 480 2.52 -21.99 9.43
N LEU A 481 3.54 -21.16 9.26
CA LEU A 481 4.39 -20.70 10.37
C LEU A 481 3.65 -19.80 11.36
N ILE A 482 2.57 -19.12 10.94
CA ILE A 482 1.70 -18.29 11.79
C ILE A 482 0.46 -19.02 12.33
N THR A 483 0.36 -20.33 12.13
CA THR A 483 -0.66 -21.24 12.71
C THR A 483 -1.99 -21.38 11.97
N ASP A 484 -2.12 -20.95 10.73
CA ASP A 484 -3.30 -21.25 9.92
C ASP A 484 -3.34 -22.75 9.54
N ASP A 485 -4.53 -23.31 9.41
CA ASP A 485 -4.73 -24.63 8.78
C ASP A 485 -4.72 -24.47 7.26
N ILE A 486 -4.11 -25.39 6.55
CA ILE A 486 -3.88 -25.29 5.12
C ILE A 486 -4.31 -26.59 4.43
N ILE A 487 -5.12 -26.43 3.38
CA ILE A 487 -5.51 -27.50 2.49
C ILE A 487 -5.12 -27.13 1.07
N ILE A 488 -4.53 -28.10 0.36
CA ILE A 488 -4.04 -27.91 -1.01
C ILE A 488 -4.73 -28.94 -1.91
N CYS A 489 -5.31 -28.51 -3.01
CA CYS A 489 -5.73 -29.37 -4.12
C CYS A 489 -4.65 -29.29 -5.21
N ASP A 490 -3.94 -30.41 -5.43
CA ASP A 490 -2.75 -30.51 -6.26
C ASP A 490 -2.97 -31.44 -7.46
N PRO A 491 -3.45 -30.93 -8.60
CA PRO A 491 -3.67 -31.76 -9.78
C PRO A 491 -2.40 -32.07 -10.57
N GLU A 492 -1.26 -31.48 -10.24
CA GLU A 492 0.01 -31.67 -10.95
C GLU A 492 1.13 -32.29 -10.08
N ALA A 493 0.86 -32.58 -8.80
CA ALA A 493 1.79 -33.15 -7.80
C ALA A 493 3.06 -32.29 -7.60
N GLU A 494 2.87 -30.97 -7.52
CA GLU A 494 3.99 -30.02 -7.35
C GLU A 494 4.32 -29.70 -5.88
N TYR A 495 3.37 -29.94 -4.94
CA TYR A 495 3.48 -29.49 -3.56
C TYR A 495 4.07 -30.55 -2.61
N TYR A 496 4.27 -31.77 -3.04
CA TYR A 496 4.78 -32.89 -2.22
C TYR A 496 6.05 -32.54 -1.42
N PRO A 497 7.14 -31.97 -2.00
CA PRO A 497 8.36 -31.68 -1.25
C PRO A 497 8.13 -30.72 -0.09
N LEU A 498 7.34 -29.63 -0.34
CA LEU A 498 7.00 -28.64 0.68
C LEU A 498 6.18 -29.25 1.81
N VAL A 499 5.12 -30.00 1.46
CA VAL A 499 4.22 -30.61 2.45
C VAL A 499 4.97 -31.59 3.33
N ARG A 500 5.86 -32.43 2.76
CA ARG A 500 6.70 -33.33 3.51
C ARG A 500 7.67 -32.59 4.44
N ARG A 501 8.28 -31.51 3.98
CA ARG A 501 9.21 -30.71 4.80
C ARG A 501 8.52 -30.05 5.99
N LEU A 502 7.25 -29.69 5.84
CA LEU A 502 6.41 -29.12 6.90
C LEU A 502 5.66 -30.17 7.71
N HIS A 503 6.02 -31.48 7.60
CA HIS A 503 5.37 -32.61 8.26
C HIS A 503 3.85 -32.64 8.00
N GLY A 504 3.40 -32.14 6.85
CA GLY A 504 2.03 -32.21 6.40
C GLY A 504 1.69 -33.61 5.87
N GLN A 505 0.41 -33.82 5.62
CA GLN A 505 -0.13 -35.07 5.09
C GLN A 505 -0.39 -34.92 3.59
N VAL A 506 0.10 -35.87 2.82
CA VAL A 506 -0.24 -36.01 1.38
C VAL A 506 -1.18 -37.18 1.23
N ILE A 507 -2.38 -36.90 0.72
CA ILE A 507 -3.41 -37.89 0.40
C ILE A 507 -3.40 -38.07 -1.11
N ARG A 508 -2.96 -39.25 -1.56
CA ARG A 508 -2.90 -39.56 -2.97
C ARG A 508 -4.18 -40.25 -3.41
N ILE A 509 -4.96 -39.58 -4.23
CA ILE A 509 -6.18 -40.12 -4.82
C ILE A 509 -5.87 -40.60 -6.24
N SER A 510 -5.94 -41.93 -6.46
CA SER A 510 -5.70 -42.52 -7.77
C SER A 510 -6.49 -43.84 -7.90
N PRO A 511 -6.72 -44.36 -9.10
CA PRO A 511 -7.42 -45.63 -9.31
C PRO A 511 -6.73 -46.81 -8.63
N THR A 512 -5.43 -46.70 -8.34
CA THR A 512 -4.62 -47.75 -7.70
C THR A 512 -4.29 -47.44 -6.23
N SER A 513 -4.78 -46.33 -5.68
CA SER A 513 -4.53 -45.97 -4.30
C SER A 513 -5.39 -46.77 -3.33
N THR A 514 -4.83 -47.02 -2.14
CA THR A 514 -5.57 -47.57 -0.99
C THR A 514 -6.09 -46.48 -0.05
N GLN A 515 -5.90 -45.22 -0.43
CA GLN A 515 -6.37 -44.02 0.30
C GLN A 515 -7.68 -43.56 -0.34
N TYR A 516 -8.74 -43.51 0.42
CA TYR A 516 -10.08 -43.17 -0.07
C TYR A 516 -10.65 -41.98 0.67
N VAL A 517 -11.38 -41.17 -0.06
CA VAL A 517 -12.15 -40.02 0.43
C VAL A 517 -13.59 -40.19 -0.06
N ASN A 518 -14.51 -40.27 0.86
CA ASN A 518 -15.91 -40.50 0.57
C ASN A 518 -16.62 -39.18 0.20
N PRO A 519 -17.17 -39.04 -1.01
CA PRO A 519 -17.95 -37.83 -1.38
C PRO A 519 -19.25 -37.69 -0.58
N MET A 520 -19.71 -38.77 0.06
CA MET A 520 -20.91 -38.77 0.90
C MET A 520 -20.63 -38.34 2.35
N ASP A 521 -19.40 -38.04 2.75
CA ASP A 521 -19.12 -37.60 4.11
C ASP A 521 -19.83 -36.27 4.41
N ILE A 522 -20.52 -36.22 5.55
CA ILE A 522 -21.25 -35.04 6.01
C ILE A 522 -20.79 -34.67 7.42
N ASN A 523 -20.56 -33.41 7.65
CA ASN A 523 -20.31 -32.86 8.98
C ASN A 523 -21.63 -32.24 9.54
N LEU A 524 -21.97 -32.58 10.76
CA LEU A 524 -23.16 -32.09 11.43
C LEU A 524 -22.93 -30.85 12.32
N ASN A 525 -21.68 -30.37 12.42
CA ASN A 525 -21.29 -29.22 13.22
C ASN A 525 -21.57 -27.90 12.48
N TYR A 526 -22.82 -27.61 12.22
CA TYR A 526 -23.27 -26.37 11.58
C TYR A 526 -23.94 -25.43 12.60
N SER A 527 -24.12 -24.16 12.21
CA SER A 527 -24.93 -23.22 12.98
C SER A 527 -26.42 -23.58 12.86
N GLU A 528 -27.23 -23.10 13.79
CA GLU A 528 -28.69 -23.35 13.81
C GLU A 528 -29.40 -22.87 12.52
N ASP A 529 -28.82 -21.94 11.78
CA ASP A 529 -29.38 -21.36 10.57
C ASP A 529 -29.06 -22.16 9.29
N ASP A 530 -28.17 -23.14 9.32
CA ASP A 530 -27.71 -23.88 8.13
C ASP A 530 -28.26 -25.31 8.14
N ASN A 531 -28.65 -25.80 6.96
CA ASN A 531 -29.07 -27.19 6.77
C ASN A 531 -27.96 -28.01 6.11
N PRO A 532 -27.19 -28.82 6.87
CA PRO A 532 -26.08 -29.62 6.35
C PRO A 532 -26.49 -30.55 5.20
N LEU A 533 -27.68 -31.12 5.29
CA LEU A 533 -28.19 -32.03 4.28
C LEU A 533 -28.53 -31.32 2.96
N ALA A 534 -29.05 -30.10 3.01
CA ALA A 534 -29.30 -29.30 1.82
C ALA A 534 -27.98 -28.97 1.08
N LEU A 535 -26.95 -28.56 1.81
CA LEU A 535 -25.63 -28.31 1.25
C LEU A 535 -25.00 -29.55 0.63
N LYS A 536 -25.14 -30.69 1.31
CA LYS A 536 -24.67 -31.96 0.76
C LYS A 536 -25.47 -32.39 -0.46
N SER A 537 -26.78 -32.14 -0.51
CA SER A 537 -27.61 -32.39 -1.68
C SER A 537 -27.16 -31.54 -2.89
N ASP A 538 -26.88 -30.25 -2.69
CA ASP A 538 -26.36 -29.37 -3.75
C ASP A 538 -24.99 -29.84 -4.27
N PHE A 539 -24.11 -30.31 -3.39
CA PHE A 539 -22.85 -30.93 -3.77
C PHE A 539 -23.06 -32.17 -4.62
N LEU A 540 -23.95 -33.09 -4.17
CA LEU A 540 -24.23 -34.34 -4.90
C LEU A 540 -24.94 -34.11 -6.23
N LEU A 541 -25.78 -33.07 -6.35
CA LEU A 541 -26.32 -32.63 -7.63
C LEU A 541 -25.20 -32.21 -8.58
N SER A 542 -24.24 -31.43 -8.13
CA SER A 542 -23.07 -31.01 -8.91
C SER A 542 -22.19 -32.21 -9.31
N LEU A 543 -22.02 -33.18 -8.40
CA LEU A 543 -21.31 -34.42 -8.67
C LEU A 543 -22.01 -35.25 -9.74
N CYS A 544 -23.33 -35.44 -9.63
CA CYS A 544 -24.13 -36.18 -10.62
C CYS A 544 -24.10 -35.49 -11.99
N GLU A 545 -24.10 -34.17 -12.02
CA GLU A 545 -24.00 -33.42 -13.29
C GLU A 545 -22.67 -33.67 -13.99
N LEU A 546 -21.57 -33.68 -13.27
CA LEU A 546 -20.25 -34.02 -13.81
C LEU A 546 -20.18 -35.46 -14.34
N VAL A 547 -20.88 -36.38 -13.69
CA VAL A 547 -20.90 -37.81 -14.04
C VAL A 547 -21.77 -38.08 -15.26
N ILE A 548 -22.97 -37.50 -15.29
CA ILE A 548 -23.95 -37.71 -16.39
C ILE A 548 -23.46 -37.01 -17.65
N GLY A 549 -22.88 -35.85 -17.53
CA GLY A 549 -22.34 -35.05 -18.64
C GLY A 549 -23.43 -34.50 -19.56
N GLY A 550 -22.98 -33.72 -20.56
CA GLY A 550 -23.87 -33.19 -21.61
C GLY A 550 -23.94 -31.64 -21.54
N LYS A 551 -24.36 -31.02 -22.63
CA LYS A 551 -24.48 -29.57 -22.74
C LYS A 551 -25.69 -28.98 -21.99
N GLU A 552 -26.68 -29.80 -21.69
CA GLU A 552 -27.95 -29.38 -21.08
C GLU A 552 -28.00 -29.58 -19.56
N GLY A 553 -26.95 -30.20 -18.98
CA GLY A 553 -26.89 -30.49 -17.56
C GLY A 553 -27.94 -31.49 -17.08
N LEU A 554 -28.29 -31.46 -15.78
CA LEU A 554 -29.34 -32.30 -15.20
C LEU A 554 -30.74 -31.71 -15.48
N MET A 555 -31.64 -32.58 -15.95
CA MET A 555 -33.04 -32.23 -16.15
C MET A 555 -33.76 -32.01 -14.80
N PRO A 556 -34.82 -31.18 -14.75
CA PRO A 556 -35.52 -30.87 -13.51
C PRO A 556 -36.01 -32.11 -12.73
N VAL A 557 -36.48 -33.14 -13.46
CA VAL A 557 -36.93 -34.41 -12.86
C VAL A 557 -35.74 -35.14 -12.22
N GLU A 558 -34.58 -35.18 -12.89
CA GLU A 558 -33.36 -35.81 -12.37
C GLU A 558 -32.89 -35.12 -11.08
N LYS A 559 -32.89 -33.78 -11.03
CA LYS A 559 -32.56 -33.02 -9.83
C LYS A 559 -33.48 -33.40 -8.66
N THR A 560 -34.78 -33.51 -8.92
CA THR A 560 -35.76 -33.88 -7.89
C THR A 560 -35.54 -35.31 -7.38
N VAL A 561 -35.28 -36.24 -8.27
CA VAL A 561 -35.06 -37.64 -7.91
C VAL A 561 -33.74 -37.80 -7.15
N ILE A 562 -32.66 -37.13 -7.55
CA ILE A 562 -31.37 -37.13 -6.83
C ILE A 562 -31.55 -36.56 -5.43
N ASP A 563 -32.15 -35.37 -5.24
CA ASP A 563 -32.38 -34.75 -3.96
C ASP A 563 -33.21 -35.64 -3.00
N ARG A 564 -34.28 -36.25 -3.53
CA ARG A 564 -35.10 -37.19 -2.76
C ARG A 564 -34.28 -38.41 -2.32
N SER A 565 -33.51 -39.00 -3.25
CA SER A 565 -32.67 -40.16 -2.96
C SER A 565 -31.58 -39.83 -1.91
N VAL A 566 -30.94 -38.70 -2.01
CA VAL A 566 -29.99 -38.20 -1.04
C VAL A 566 -30.64 -38.14 0.35
N ARG A 567 -31.81 -37.55 0.48
CA ARG A 567 -32.50 -37.45 1.77
C ARG A 567 -32.86 -38.83 2.33
N ASN A 568 -33.24 -39.77 1.50
CA ASN A 568 -33.57 -41.13 1.93
C ASN A 568 -32.31 -41.87 2.45
N VAL A 569 -31.21 -41.77 1.72
CA VAL A 569 -29.93 -42.43 2.05
C VAL A 569 -29.36 -41.94 3.38
N TYR A 570 -29.47 -40.64 3.67
CA TYR A 570 -28.97 -40.07 4.93
C TYR A 570 -29.89 -40.27 6.13
N ARG A 571 -31.14 -40.68 5.95
CA ARG A 571 -32.12 -40.83 7.06
C ARG A 571 -31.64 -41.74 8.16
N PRO A 572 -31.04 -42.95 7.87
CA PRO A 572 -30.52 -43.84 8.94
C PRO A 572 -29.32 -43.22 9.70
N PHE A 573 -28.44 -42.49 8.99
CA PHE A 573 -27.32 -41.82 9.61
C PHE A 573 -27.75 -40.64 10.48
N LEU A 574 -28.68 -39.80 10.02
CA LEU A 574 -29.20 -38.66 10.79
C LEU A 574 -29.98 -39.09 12.05
N ALA A 575 -30.67 -40.24 11.99
CA ALA A 575 -31.37 -40.78 13.16
C ALA A 575 -30.45 -41.27 14.26
N ALA A 576 -29.30 -41.80 13.92
CA ALA A 576 -28.25 -42.27 14.87
C ALA A 576 -26.87 -42.08 14.21
N PRO A 577 -26.23 -40.89 14.38
CA PRO A 577 -24.95 -40.61 13.76
C PRO A 577 -23.85 -41.57 14.23
N ASP A 578 -23.36 -42.38 13.31
CA ASP A 578 -22.29 -43.33 13.52
C ASP A 578 -21.42 -43.37 12.25
N PRO A 579 -20.10 -43.18 12.35
CA PRO A 579 -19.21 -43.27 11.20
C PRO A 579 -19.36 -44.57 10.39
N ALA A 580 -19.72 -45.69 11.05
CA ALA A 580 -19.97 -46.99 10.40
C ALA A 580 -21.26 -46.99 9.53
N LYS A 581 -22.16 -46.04 9.77
CA LYS A 581 -23.41 -45.87 9.00
C LYS A 581 -23.35 -44.75 7.93
N MET A 582 -22.16 -44.09 7.80
CA MET A 582 -21.96 -43.07 6.78
C MET A 582 -22.22 -43.67 5.40
N PRO A 583 -23.15 -43.11 4.61
CA PRO A 583 -23.41 -43.66 3.28
C PRO A 583 -22.21 -43.49 2.33
N ILE A 584 -22.21 -44.32 1.29
CA ILE A 584 -21.26 -44.27 0.17
C ILE A 584 -22.02 -44.08 -1.15
N LEU A 585 -21.32 -43.82 -2.26
CA LEU A 585 -21.99 -43.67 -3.56
C LEU A 585 -22.83 -44.89 -3.97
N GLY A 586 -22.45 -46.08 -3.60
CA GLY A 586 -23.21 -47.29 -3.80
C GLY A 586 -24.58 -47.25 -3.15
N ASP A 587 -24.72 -46.68 -1.94
CA ASP A 587 -26.01 -46.52 -1.27
C ASP A 587 -26.94 -45.55 -2.05
N LEU A 588 -26.36 -44.51 -2.61
CA LEU A 588 -27.10 -43.59 -3.47
C LEU A 588 -27.55 -44.26 -4.79
N TYR A 589 -26.65 -45.04 -5.38
CA TYR A 589 -26.95 -45.82 -6.60
C TYR A 589 -28.08 -46.76 -6.34
N ASP A 590 -28.04 -47.58 -5.27
CA ASP A 590 -29.08 -48.54 -4.91
C ASP A 590 -30.42 -47.85 -4.62
N GLU A 591 -30.42 -46.67 -4.01
CA GLU A 591 -31.62 -45.91 -3.75
C GLU A 591 -32.21 -45.33 -5.02
N LEU A 592 -31.40 -44.87 -5.98
CA LEU A 592 -31.84 -44.39 -7.30
C LEU A 592 -32.54 -45.51 -8.09
N LEU A 593 -32.03 -46.76 -8.03
CA LEU A 593 -32.64 -47.93 -8.66
C LEU A 593 -34.03 -48.26 -8.07
N ARG A 594 -34.29 -47.86 -6.82
CA ARG A 594 -35.61 -48.08 -6.17
C ARG A 594 -36.65 -47.03 -6.54
N GLN A 595 -36.23 -45.93 -7.14
CA GLN A 595 -37.15 -44.88 -7.54
C GLN A 595 -37.96 -45.30 -8.79
N PRO A 596 -39.24 -44.92 -8.87
CA PRO A 596 -40.11 -45.38 -9.97
C PRO A 596 -39.90 -44.66 -11.30
N GLU A 597 -39.22 -43.48 -11.27
CA GLU A 597 -39.05 -42.63 -12.43
C GLU A 597 -37.94 -43.20 -13.36
N PRO A 598 -38.17 -43.22 -14.72
CA PRO A 598 -37.15 -43.66 -15.66
C PRO A 598 -35.87 -42.82 -15.65
N GLU A 599 -35.98 -41.56 -15.29
CA GLU A 599 -34.86 -40.64 -15.12
C GLU A 599 -33.91 -41.10 -14.01
N ALA A 600 -34.44 -41.71 -12.94
CA ALA A 600 -33.64 -42.27 -11.88
C ALA A 600 -32.77 -43.44 -12.36
N ALA A 601 -33.30 -44.30 -13.20
CA ALA A 601 -32.55 -45.40 -13.83
C ALA A 601 -31.44 -44.86 -14.75
N ARG A 602 -31.70 -43.73 -15.45
CA ARG A 602 -30.68 -43.08 -16.28
C ARG A 602 -29.53 -42.52 -15.44
N VAL A 603 -29.85 -41.86 -14.31
CA VAL A 603 -28.86 -41.35 -13.38
C VAL A 603 -28.06 -42.47 -12.76
N ALA A 604 -28.73 -43.58 -12.33
CA ALA A 604 -28.08 -44.75 -11.81
C ALA A 604 -27.13 -45.39 -12.82
N ALA A 605 -27.57 -45.58 -14.08
CA ALA A 605 -26.72 -46.12 -15.15
C ALA A 605 -25.45 -45.28 -15.39
N ALA A 606 -25.53 -43.93 -15.27
CA ALA A 606 -24.38 -43.06 -15.38
C ALA A 606 -23.42 -43.19 -14.17
N LEU A 607 -23.97 -43.40 -12.97
CA LEU A 607 -23.20 -43.62 -11.75
C LEU A 607 -22.56 -45.03 -11.66
N GLU A 608 -23.05 -46.02 -12.38
CA GLU A 608 -22.60 -47.42 -12.33
C GLU A 608 -21.08 -47.54 -12.54
N LEU A 609 -20.53 -46.76 -13.50
CA LEU A 609 -19.10 -46.70 -13.78
C LEU A 609 -18.27 -46.32 -12.56
N TYR A 610 -18.82 -45.50 -11.68
CA TYR A 610 -18.14 -44.97 -10.46
C TYR A 610 -18.47 -45.76 -9.21
N VAL A 611 -19.41 -46.65 -9.25
CA VAL A 611 -19.84 -47.50 -8.11
C VAL A 611 -19.28 -48.92 -8.24
N SER A 612 -19.60 -49.60 -9.32
CA SER A 612 -19.18 -51.00 -9.60
C SER A 612 -18.21 -51.15 -10.76
N GLY A 613 -18.04 -50.06 -11.54
CA GLY A 613 -17.16 -50.06 -12.71
C GLY A 613 -15.71 -49.79 -12.40
N SER A 614 -14.90 -49.49 -13.42
CA SER A 614 -13.47 -49.29 -13.35
C SER A 614 -13.04 -47.97 -12.68
N LEU A 615 -13.96 -47.05 -12.42
CA LEU A 615 -13.69 -45.76 -11.81
C LEU A 615 -14.25 -45.63 -10.38
N ASN A 616 -14.28 -46.72 -9.62
CA ASN A 616 -14.92 -46.83 -8.29
C ASN A 616 -14.11 -46.27 -7.13
N VAL A 617 -13.05 -45.53 -7.39
CA VAL A 617 -12.14 -44.96 -6.35
C VAL A 617 -12.88 -44.11 -5.29
N PHE A 618 -14.03 -43.53 -5.63
CA PHE A 618 -14.83 -42.71 -4.72
C PHE A 618 -16.02 -43.50 -4.08
N ASN A 619 -16.14 -44.77 -4.34
CA ASN A 619 -17.18 -45.61 -3.73
C ASN A 619 -16.66 -46.38 -2.49
N HIS A 620 -15.93 -45.68 -1.63
CA HIS A 620 -15.38 -46.25 -0.42
C HIS A 620 -15.56 -45.28 0.75
N ARG A 621 -15.64 -45.76 1.96
CA ARG A 621 -15.60 -44.94 3.17
C ARG A 621 -14.23 -44.27 3.30
N THR A 622 -14.19 -43.08 3.83
CA THR A 622 -12.93 -42.37 4.11
C THR A 622 -12.11 -43.18 5.10
N ASN A 623 -10.88 -43.48 4.73
CA ASN A 623 -9.91 -44.22 5.54
C ASN A 623 -8.61 -43.43 5.79
N VAL A 624 -8.62 -42.15 5.47
CA VAL A 624 -7.50 -41.24 5.71
C VAL A 624 -7.85 -40.27 6.83
N GLU A 625 -6.85 -39.90 7.61
CA GLU A 625 -7.02 -38.86 8.63
C GLU A 625 -6.90 -37.47 8.00
N LEU A 626 -7.87 -36.62 8.25
CA LEU A 626 -7.92 -35.24 7.70
C LEU A 626 -7.63 -34.17 8.77
N SER A 627 -7.11 -34.59 9.95
CA SER A 627 -6.90 -33.67 11.10
C SER A 627 -5.61 -32.87 11.05
N ASN A 628 -4.64 -33.23 10.18
CA ASN A 628 -3.38 -32.52 10.07
C ASN A 628 -3.62 -31.03 9.64
N ARG A 629 -2.81 -30.13 10.20
CA ARG A 629 -2.86 -28.69 9.87
C ARG A 629 -2.49 -28.38 8.42
N LEU A 630 -1.72 -29.25 7.77
CA LEU A 630 -1.35 -29.12 6.37
C LEU A 630 -1.69 -30.40 5.63
N VAL A 631 -2.73 -30.35 4.81
CA VAL A 631 -3.21 -31.49 4.01
C VAL A 631 -3.10 -31.13 2.53
N CYS A 632 -2.50 -32.03 1.75
CA CYS A 632 -2.42 -31.92 0.30
C CYS A 632 -3.09 -33.13 -0.34
N PHE A 633 -4.08 -32.87 -1.20
CA PHE A 633 -4.71 -33.86 -2.03
C PHE A 633 -3.99 -33.91 -3.38
N ASP A 634 -3.14 -34.92 -3.57
CA ASP A 634 -2.49 -35.25 -4.84
C ASP A 634 -3.48 -36.05 -5.71
N ILE A 635 -3.99 -35.39 -6.75
CA ILE A 635 -4.95 -35.93 -7.70
C ILE A 635 -4.37 -36.08 -9.11
N LYS A 636 -3.05 -36.01 -9.28
CA LYS A 636 -2.35 -36.08 -10.58
C LYS A 636 -2.67 -37.33 -11.38
N GLN A 637 -2.74 -38.48 -10.71
CA GLN A 637 -2.96 -39.76 -11.36
C GLN A 637 -4.42 -40.02 -11.71
N LEU A 638 -5.35 -39.16 -11.35
CA LEU A 638 -6.72 -39.22 -11.84
C LEU A 638 -6.76 -38.85 -13.33
N GLY A 639 -7.35 -39.71 -14.16
CA GLY A 639 -7.59 -39.43 -15.57
C GLY A 639 -8.47 -38.16 -15.75
N LYS A 640 -8.55 -37.64 -16.96
CA LYS A 640 -9.28 -36.38 -17.25
C LYS A 640 -10.70 -36.33 -16.70
N GLN A 641 -11.43 -37.45 -16.74
CA GLN A 641 -12.80 -37.53 -16.22
C GLN A 641 -12.86 -37.49 -14.69
N LEU A 642 -11.96 -38.19 -14.00
CA LEU A 642 -11.94 -38.26 -12.55
C LEU A 642 -11.28 -36.99 -11.93
N LYS A 643 -10.43 -36.29 -12.67
CA LYS A 643 -9.72 -35.12 -12.14
C LYS A 643 -10.68 -34.02 -11.69
N LYS A 644 -11.67 -33.66 -12.51
CA LYS A 644 -12.69 -32.67 -12.14
C LYS A 644 -13.51 -33.11 -10.94
N LEU A 645 -13.93 -34.38 -10.95
CA LEU A 645 -14.67 -35.00 -9.85
C LEU A 645 -13.86 -34.98 -8.56
N GLY A 646 -12.56 -35.35 -8.63
CA GLY A 646 -11.62 -35.26 -7.52
C GLY A 646 -11.49 -33.86 -6.95
N MET A 647 -11.37 -32.84 -7.82
CA MET A 647 -11.32 -31.43 -7.37
C MET A 647 -12.61 -31.01 -6.66
N LEU A 648 -13.77 -31.41 -7.16
CA LEU A 648 -15.06 -31.11 -6.55
C LEU A 648 -15.20 -31.77 -5.17
N ILE A 649 -14.76 -33.03 -5.04
CA ILE A 649 -14.75 -33.76 -3.77
C ILE A 649 -13.80 -33.13 -2.75
N VAL A 650 -12.59 -32.73 -3.18
CA VAL A 650 -11.67 -31.99 -2.33
C VAL A 650 -12.29 -30.69 -1.83
N GLN A 651 -12.98 -29.95 -2.69
CA GLN A 651 -13.66 -28.71 -2.31
C GLN A 651 -14.74 -28.93 -1.24
N ASP A 652 -15.48 -30.01 -1.31
CA ASP A 652 -16.45 -30.39 -0.27
C ASP A 652 -15.75 -30.76 1.06
N GLN A 653 -14.64 -31.48 1.01
CA GLN A 653 -13.85 -31.80 2.20
C GLN A 653 -13.25 -30.54 2.85
N VAL A 654 -12.82 -29.58 2.04
CA VAL A 654 -12.37 -28.27 2.54
C VAL A 654 -13.51 -27.54 3.26
N TRP A 655 -14.72 -27.59 2.70
CA TRP A 655 -15.88 -27.00 3.34
C TRP A 655 -16.17 -27.63 4.70
N ASN A 656 -16.11 -28.94 4.78
CA ASN A 656 -16.24 -29.65 6.06
C ASN A 656 -15.18 -29.19 7.09
N ARG A 657 -13.93 -28.99 6.66
CA ARG A 657 -12.86 -28.49 7.55
C ARG A 657 -13.08 -27.05 8.00
N VAL A 658 -13.51 -26.17 7.10
CA VAL A 658 -13.84 -24.78 7.41
C VAL A 658 -14.93 -24.70 8.47
N THR A 659 -15.95 -25.54 8.39
CA THR A 659 -17.04 -25.59 9.38
C THR A 659 -16.55 -26.03 10.76
N ILE A 660 -15.66 -27.02 10.82
CA ILE A 660 -15.03 -27.47 12.08
C ILE A 660 -14.16 -26.35 12.67
N ASN A 661 -13.29 -25.76 11.88
CA ASN A 661 -12.35 -24.74 12.33
C ASN A 661 -13.03 -23.44 12.78
N ARG A 662 -14.20 -23.14 12.21
CA ARG A 662 -15.01 -22.00 12.66
C ARG A 662 -15.39 -22.12 14.14
N ALA A 663 -15.80 -23.30 14.57
CA ALA A 663 -16.13 -23.55 15.98
C ALA A 663 -14.92 -23.32 16.90
N GLU A 664 -13.72 -23.60 16.41
CA GLU A 664 -12.45 -23.40 17.12
C GLU A 664 -11.84 -22.00 16.92
N LYS A 665 -12.51 -21.10 16.18
CA LYS A 665 -12.03 -19.77 15.80
C LYS A 665 -10.69 -19.77 15.06
N LYS A 666 -10.43 -20.83 14.29
CA LYS A 666 -9.26 -20.98 13.43
C LYS A 666 -9.59 -20.62 11.99
N SER A 667 -8.63 -20.02 11.29
CA SER A 667 -8.73 -19.78 9.84
C SER A 667 -8.25 -21.00 9.06
N THR A 668 -8.93 -21.28 7.96
CA THR A 668 -8.54 -22.34 7.02
C THR A 668 -8.18 -21.72 5.68
N ARG A 669 -6.95 -21.92 5.20
CA ARG A 669 -6.52 -21.52 3.87
C ARG A 669 -6.68 -22.71 2.91
N TYR A 670 -7.25 -22.41 1.77
CA TYR A 670 -7.47 -23.40 0.72
C TYR A 670 -6.80 -22.94 -0.57
N TYR A 671 -5.85 -23.73 -1.07
CA TYR A 671 -5.17 -23.45 -2.34
C TYR A 671 -5.62 -24.47 -3.37
N MET A 672 -6.16 -23.99 -4.47
CA MET A 672 -6.65 -24.81 -5.57
C MET A 672 -5.88 -24.46 -6.83
N ASP A 673 -5.02 -25.37 -7.25
CA ASP A 673 -4.30 -25.24 -8.50
C ASP A 673 -5.18 -25.67 -9.70
N GLU A 674 -4.92 -25.12 -10.88
CA GLU A 674 -5.67 -25.35 -12.11
C GLU A 674 -7.19 -25.14 -11.94
N PHE A 675 -7.59 -24.14 -11.18
CA PHE A 675 -8.99 -23.87 -10.80
C PHE A 675 -9.95 -23.78 -11.99
N HIS A 676 -9.47 -23.31 -13.16
CA HIS A 676 -10.26 -23.18 -14.38
C HIS A 676 -10.91 -24.51 -14.82
N LEU A 677 -10.40 -25.65 -14.36
CA LEU A 677 -10.98 -26.97 -14.69
C LEU A 677 -12.38 -27.16 -14.10
N LEU A 678 -12.69 -26.54 -12.96
CA LEU A 678 -14.01 -26.60 -12.32
C LEU A 678 -15.04 -25.64 -12.92
N LEU A 679 -14.60 -24.69 -13.72
CA LEU A 679 -15.43 -23.59 -14.20
C LEU A 679 -16.02 -23.85 -15.60
N LYS A 680 -15.71 -25.02 -16.20
CA LYS A 680 -16.16 -25.37 -17.55
C LYS A 680 -17.62 -25.83 -17.61
N GLU A 681 -18.13 -26.39 -16.53
CA GLU A 681 -19.53 -26.84 -16.41
C GLU A 681 -20.29 -25.87 -15.48
N GLU A 682 -21.50 -25.49 -15.90
CA GLU A 682 -22.31 -24.46 -15.27
C GLU A 682 -22.62 -24.75 -13.79
N GLN A 683 -23.09 -25.97 -13.50
CA GLN A 683 -23.47 -26.34 -12.14
C GLN A 683 -22.25 -26.42 -11.20
N THR A 684 -21.13 -26.92 -11.69
CA THR A 684 -19.88 -26.98 -10.91
C THR A 684 -19.30 -25.60 -10.66
N ALA A 685 -19.40 -24.72 -11.67
CA ALA A 685 -19.03 -23.32 -11.51
C ALA A 685 -19.94 -22.62 -10.47
N ALA A 686 -21.25 -22.81 -10.55
CA ALA A 686 -22.20 -22.23 -9.59
C ALA A 686 -21.95 -22.72 -8.16
N TYR A 687 -21.70 -24.03 -7.96
CA TYR A 687 -21.33 -24.60 -6.66
C TYR A 687 -20.02 -24.00 -6.13
N SER A 688 -18.99 -23.89 -6.98
CA SER A 688 -17.72 -23.30 -6.62
C SER A 688 -17.86 -21.84 -6.21
N VAL A 689 -18.65 -21.04 -6.92
CA VAL A 689 -18.94 -19.63 -6.61
C VAL A 689 -19.68 -19.52 -5.27
N GLU A 690 -20.66 -20.38 -5.03
CA GLU A 690 -21.43 -20.37 -3.77
C GLU A 690 -20.53 -20.67 -2.57
N ILE A 691 -19.69 -21.71 -2.66
CA ILE A 691 -18.70 -22.03 -1.64
C ILE A 691 -17.73 -20.86 -1.44
N TRP A 692 -17.27 -20.23 -2.53
CA TRP A 692 -16.37 -19.07 -2.49
C TRP A 692 -16.96 -17.89 -1.71
N LYS A 693 -18.23 -17.59 -1.90
CA LYS A 693 -18.98 -16.58 -1.15
C LYS A 693 -19.14 -16.94 0.32
N ARG A 694 -19.36 -18.21 0.62
CA ARG A 694 -19.55 -18.71 1.99
C ARG A 694 -18.26 -18.71 2.80
N PHE A 695 -17.12 -19.02 2.20
CA PHE A 695 -15.82 -19.03 2.88
C PHE A 695 -15.57 -17.74 3.66
N ARG A 696 -15.91 -16.59 3.10
CA ARG A 696 -15.80 -15.29 3.77
C ARG A 696 -16.46 -15.25 5.15
N LYS A 697 -17.69 -15.77 5.25
CA LYS A 697 -18.47 -15.74 6.51
C LYS A 697 -17.96 -16.75 7.54
N TRP A 698 -17.23 -17.78 7.08
CA TRP A 698 -16.87 -18.93 7.87
C TRP A 698 -15.38 -19.00 8.23
N GLY A 699 -14.60 -17.97 7.91
CA GLY A 699 -13.17 -17.90 8.21
C GLY A 699 -12.29 -18.72 7.26
N GLY A 700 -12.84 -19.14 6.12
CA GLY A 700 -12.10 -19.73 5.01
C GLY A 700 -11.41 -18.65 4.16
N ILE A 701 -10.21 -18.93 3.69
CA ILE A 701 -9.40 -18.07 2.84
C ILE A 701 -9.00 -18.84 1.59
N PRO A 702 -9.89 -18.96 0.59
CA PRO A 702 -9.58 -19.68 -0.63
C PRO A 702 -8.65 -18.88 -1.53
N THR A 703 -7.80 -19.57 -2.27
CA THR A 703 -6.90 -19.03 -3.28
C THR A 703 -6.96 -19.89 -4.53
N ALA A 704 -7.49 -19.36 -5.60
CA ALA A 704 -7.49 -20.01 -6.90
C ALA A 704 -6.23 -19.67 -7.67
N ILE A 705 -5.58 -20.68 -8.23
CA ILE A 705 -4.38 -20.55 -9.01
C ILE A 705 -4.71 -21.00 -10.43
N THR A 706 -4.42 -20.17 -11.42
CA THR A 706 -4.71 -20.51 -12.82
C THR A 706 -3.79 -19.80 -13.79
N GLN A 707 -3.56 -20.42 -14.91
CA GLN A 707 -2.82 -19.89 -16.06
C GLN A 707 -3.75 -19.42 -17.19
N ASN A 708 -5.03 -19.73 -17.13
CA ASN A 708 -5.98 -19.44 -18.21
C ASN A 708 -7.05 -18.47 -17.70
N VAL A 709 -6.81 -17.18 -17.90
CA VAL A 709 -7.72 -16.11 -17.50
C VAL A 709 -8.94 -16.05 -18.42
N LYS A 710 -8.75 -16.36 -19.69
CA LYS A 710 -9.84 -16.34 -20.68
C LYS A 710 -10.93 -17.34 -20.34
N ASP A 711 -10.58 -18.55 -19.91
CA ASP A 711 -11.55 -19.54 -19.44
C ASP A 711 -12.22 -19.09 -18.13
N LEU A 712 -11.50 -18.35 -17.25
CA LEU A 712 -12.08 -17.76 -16.04
C LEU A 712 -13.18 -16.74 -16.36
N LEU A 713 -13.03 -15.93 -17.38
CA LEU A 713 -13.95 -14.83 -17.70
C LEU A 713 -15.01 -15.21 -18.74
N SER A 714 -15.10 -16.49 -19.08
CA SER A 714 -16.05 -16.98 -20.09
C SER A 714 -17.51 -17.12 -19.61
N SER A 715 -17.73 -17.11 -18.29
CA SER A 715 -19.08 -17.20 -17.71
C SER A 715 -19.35 -16.10 -16.68
N ARG A 716 -20.60 -15.69 -16.55
CA ARG A 716 -21.07 -14.69 -15.58
C ARG A 716 -20.85 -15.14 -14.13
N GLU A 717 -20.91 -16.44 -13.86
CA GLU A 717 -20.66 -17.03 -12.56
C GLU A 717 -19.22 -16.78 -12.12
N VAL A 718 -18.29 -16.76 -13.07
CA VAL A 718 -16.87 -16.56 -12.80
C VAL A 718 -16.51 -15.10 -12.58
N GLU A 719 -17.19 -14.15 -13.23
CA GLU A 719 -17.05 -12.73 -12.90
C GLU A 719 -17.31 -12.49 -11.40
N ASN A 720 -18.28 -13.20 -10.82
CA ASN A 720 -18.55 -13.16 -9.39
C ASN A 720 -17.35 -13.59 -8.51
N ILE A 721 -16.46 -14.46 -8.99
CA ILE A 721 -15.26 -14.85 -8.24
C ILE A 721 -14.27 -13.69 -8.19
N PHE A 722 -14.06 -12.97 -9.29
CA PHE A 722 -13.25 -11.75 -9.29
C PHE A 722 -13.82 -10.69 -8.38
N GLU A 723 -15.11 -10.40 -8.46
CA GLU A 723 -15.79 -9.43 -7.60
C GLU A 723 -15.76 -9.77 -6.11
N ASN A 724 -15.66 -11.06 -5.79
CA ASN A 724 -15.54 -11.56 -4.42
C ASN A 724 -14.10 -11.91 -4.02
N SER A 725 -13.10 -11.38 -4.70
CA SER A 725 -11.69 -11.59 -4.42
C SER A 725 -10.96 -10.25 -4.32
N ASP A 726 -10.78 -9.75 -3.10
CA ASP A 726 -10.07 -8.48 -2.87
C ASP A 726 -8.54 -8.64 -2.91
N PHE A 727 -8.05 -9.88 -3.11
CA PHE A 727 -6.63 -10.16 -3.25
C PHE A 727 -6.33 -10.81 -4.59
N VAL A 728 -5.48 -10.18 -5.40
CA VAL A 728 -5.01 -10.77 -6.66
C VAL A 728 -3.49 -10.62 -6.77
N LEU A 729 -2.81 -11.72 -6.96
CA LEU A 729 -1.40 -11.75 -7.32
C LEU A 729 -1.29 -12.04 -8.82
N MET A 730 -0.96 -11.03 -9.59
CA MET A 730 -0.88 -11.10 -11.04
C MET A 730 0.58 -11.09 -11.49
N LEU A 731 1.03 -12.22 -11.99
CA LEU A 731 2.35 -12.39 -12.57
C LEU A 731 2.30 -12.11 -14.09
N ASN A 732 3.36 -12.47 -14.83
CA ASN A 732 3.40 -12.30 -16.28
C ASN A 732 2.15 -12.86 -16.98
N GLN A 733 1.56 -12.11 -17.90
CA GLN A 733 0.32 -12.46 -18.60
C GLN A 733 0.54 -12.62 -20.10
N ALA A 734 -0.21 -13.53 -20.71
CA ALA A 734 -0.26 -13.68 -22.17
C ALA A 734 -0.91 -12.46 -22.83
N GLN A 735 -0.54 -12.14 -24.07
CA GLN A 735 -1.00 -10.94 -24.76
C GLN A 735 -2.53 -10.86 -24.85
N GLY A 736 -3.21 -11.98 -25.15
CA GLY A 736 -4.67 -12.00 -25.26
C GLY A 736 -5.41 -11.78 -23.93
N ASP A 737 -4.81 -12.15 -22.82
CA ASP A 737 -5.41 -12.01 -21.48
C ASP A 737 -5.22 -10.61 -20.89
N ARG A 738 -4.19 -9.87 -21.32
CA ARG A 738 -3.85 -8.54 -20.80
C ARG A 738 -4.96 -7.52 -21.01
N GLU A 739 -5.55 -7.47 -22.18
CA GLU A 739 -6.60 -6.52 -22.52
C GLU A 739 -7.87 -6.79 -21.70
N ILE A 740 -8.18 -8.07 -21.49
CA ILE A 740 -9.34 -8.49 -20.71
C ILE A 740 -9.12 -8.11 -19.24
N LEU A 741 -7.96 -8.45 -18.69
CA LEU A 741 -7.60 -8.13 -17.31
C LEU A 741 -7.50 -6.62 -17.08
N ALA A 742 -6.96 -5.86 -18.04
CA ALA A 742 -6.87 -4.41 -17.96
C ALA A 742 -8.24 -3.76 -17.79
N ARG A 743 -9.25 -4.25 -18.51
CA ARG A 743 -10.64 -3.77 -18.39
C ARG A 743 -11.29 -4.21 -17.09
N GLN A 744 -11.18 -5.51 -16.75
CA GLN A 744 -11.86 -6.08 -15.59
C GLN A 744 -11.33 -5.54 -14.26
N LEU A 745 -10.01 -5.30 -14.16
CA LEU A 745 -9.33 -4.85 -12.94
C LEU A 745 -8.92 -3.37 -13.00
N ASN A 746 -9.34 -2.64 -14.03
CA ASN A 746 -9.02 -1.22 -14.24
C ASN A 746 -7.50 -0.93 -14.15
N ILE A 747 -6.68 -1.75 -14.85
CA ILE A 747 -5.22 -1.65 -14.81
C ILE A 747 -4.74 -0.58 -15.78
N SER A 748 -3.93 0.36 -15.31
CA SER A 748 -3.34 1.41 -16.14
C SER A 748 -2.26 0.87 -17.09
N PRO A 749 -1.96 1.57 -18.22
CA PRO A 749 -0.86 1.21 -19.10
C PRO A 749 0.50 1.16 -18.40
N GLN A 750 0.72 1.99 -17.37
CA GLN A 750 1.93 1.97 -16.56
C GLN A 750 2.00 0.71 -15.69
N GLN A 751 0.90 0.34 -15.03
CA GLN A 751 0.82 -0.89 -14.24
C GLN A 751 0.98 -2.12 -15.12
N MET A 752 0.41 -2.11 -16.34
CA MET A 752 0.48 -3.24 -17.28
C MET A 752 1.92 -3.62 -17.64
N LYS A 753 2.87 -2.70 -17.59
CA LYS A 753 4.30 -2.99 -17.83
C LYS A 753 4.86 -4.02 -16.87
N TYR A 754 4.36 -4.07 -15.62
CA TYR A 754 4.81 -4.99 -14.59
C TYR A 754 4.25 -6.41 -14.70
N VAL A 755 3.40 -6.68 -15.70
CA VAL A 755 2.88 -8.01 -16.03
C VAL A 755 3.09 -8.37 -17.50
N THR A 756 3.96 -7.59 -18.19
CA THR A 756 4.26 -7.74 -19.60
C THR A 756 5.73 -8.01 -19.78
N HIS A 757 6.12 -9.20 -20.26
CA HIS A 757 7.51 -9.64 -20.46
C HIS A 757 8.38 -9.51 -19.20
N THR A 758 7.81 -9.81 -18.04
CA THR A 758 8.50 -9.78 -16.76
C THR A 758 9.15 -11.12 -16.44
N GLU A 759 10.17 -11.08 -15.58
CA GLU A 759 10.81 -12.29 -15.06
C GLU A 759 9.89 -13.01 -14.04
N ALA A 760 10.24 -14.26 -13.73
CA ALA A 760 9.51 -15.02 -12.69
C ALA A 760 9.64 -14.31 -11.33
N GLY A 761 8.52 -14.17 -10.64
CA GLY A 761 8.43 -13.49 -9.35
C GLY A 761 8.23 -11.97 -9.45
N GLU A 762 7.94 -11.45 -10.63
CA GLU A 762 7.58 -10.04 -10.84
C GLU A 762 6.12 -9.93 -11.27
N GLY A 763 5.45 -8.87 -10.81
CA GLY A 763 4.04 -8.70 -11.13
C GLY A 763 3.35 -7.54 -10.40
N LEU A 764 2.03 -7.64 -10.33
CA LEU A 764 1.16 -6.72 -9.59
C LEU A 764 0.46 -7.48 -8.45
N ILE A 765 0.42 -6.87 -7.28
CA ILE A 765 -0.38 -7.30 -6.15
C ILE A 765 -1.55 -6.33 -5.94
N PHE A 766 -2.76 -6.88 -5.88
CA PHE A 766 -3.98 -6.18 -5.52
C PHE A 766 -4.35 -6.56 -4.09
N TYR A 767 -4.61 -5.57 -3.28
CA TYR A 767 -5.06 -5.73 -1.90
C TYR A 767 -6.17 -4.72 -1.62
N GLY A 768 -7.41 -5.12 -1.82
CA GLY A 768 -8.54 -4.19 -1.89
C GLY A 768 -8.35 -3.16 -3.01
N ASN A 769 -8.33 -1.89 -2.64
CA ASN A 769 -8.11 -0.79 -3.60
C ASN A 769 -6.62 -0.48 -3.87
N VAL A 770 -5.71 -1.17 -3.19
CA VAL A 770 -4.26 -0.94 -3.33
C VAL A 770 -3.73 -1.82 -4.45
N VAL A 771 -3.05 -1.23 -5.43
CA VAL A 771 -2.39 -1.95 -6.53
C VAL A 771 -0.92 -1.57 -6.57
N LEU A 772 -0.04 -2.54 -6.29
CA LEU A 772 1.40 -2.33 -6.22
C LEU A 772 2.15 -3.25 -7.17
N PRO A 773 3.18 -2.77 -7.88
CA PRO A 773 4.13 -3.63 -8.53
C PRO A 773 5.06 -4.27 -7.50
N PHE A 774 5.33 -5.56 -7.64
CA PHE A 774 6.18 -6.28 -6.70
C PHE A 774 7.29 -7.06 -7.38
N LEU A 775 8.38 -7.25 -6.62
CA LEU A 775 9.52 -8.08 -6.96
C LEU A 775 9.71 -9.11 -5.85
N ASP A 776 9.58 -10.37 -6.17
CA ASP A 776 9.83 -11.48 -5.24
C ASP A 776 11.04 -12.30 -5.71
N ARG A 777 12.22 -11.88 -5.28
CA ARG A 777 13.47 -12.59 -5.54
C ARG A 777 13.93 -13.31 -4.27
N PHE A 778 13.40 -14.49 -4.07
CA PHE A 778 13.77 -15.33 -2.93
C PHE A 778 15.21 -15.83 -3.06
N PRO A 779 16.02 -15.85 -1.99
CA PRO A 779 17.40 -16.30 -2.04
C PRO A 779 17.49 -17.79 -2.44
N GLN A 780 18.21 -18.08 -3.53
CA GLN A 780 18.31 -19.44 -4.08
C GLN A 780 19.16 -20.40 -3.24
N ASN A 781 19.99 -19.89 -2.34
CA ASN A 781 20.88 -20.66 -1.48
C ASN A 781 20.23 -21.21 -0.21
N THR A 782 18.92 -21.05 -0.05
CA THR A 782 18.17 -21.49 1.13
C THR A 782 17.56 -22.88 0.92
N GLU A 783 17.33 -23.62 2.00
CA GLU A 783 16.61 -24.90 1.94
C GLU A 783 15.15 -24.70 1.52
N LEU A 784 14.52 -23.64 2.03
CA LEU A 784 13.16 -23.28 1.64
C LEU A 784 13.03 -23.04 0.13
N TYR A 785 13.99 -22.37 -0.50
CA TYR A 785 13.96 -22.19 -1.95
C TYR A 785 13.93 -23.54 -2.67
N ARG A 786 14.78 -24.49 -2.27
CA ARG A 786 14.87 -25.82 -2.89
C ARG A 786 13.57 -26.62 -2.80
N VAL A 787 12.83 -26.50 -1.69
CA VAL A 787 11.53 -27.20 -1.54
C VAL A 787 10.37 -26.46 -2.21
N MET A 788 10.51 -25.18 -2.49
CA MET A 788 9.49 -24.38 -3.16
C MET A 788 9.67 -24.34 -4.68
N THR A 789 10.89 -24.48 -5.21
CA THR A 789 11.14 -24.44 -6.65
C THR A 789 10.47 -25.61 -7.38
N THR A 790 10.00 -25.35 -8.60
CA THR A 790 9.45 -26.35 -9.52
C THR A 790 10.32 -26.56 -10.76
N ARG A 791 11.48 -25.88 -10.81
CA ARG A 791 12.40 -25.99 -11.95
C ARG A 791 13.07 -27.35 -11.96
N PRO A 792 12.96 -28.14 -13.04
CA PRO A 792 13.53 -29.50 -13.11
C PRO A 792 15.04 -29.54 -12.87
N GLU A 793 15.75 -28.50 -13.30
CA GLU A 793 17.21 -28.37 -13.18
C GLU A 793 17.65 -28.16 -11.71
N GLU A 794 16.78 -27.63 -10.87
CA GLU A 794 17.05 -27.33 -9.46
C GLU A 794 16.54 -28.44 -8.53
N VAL A 795 15.55 -29.24 -8.97
CA VAL A 795 14.94 -30.35 -8.19
C VAL A 795 15.79 -31.63 -8.28
N GLY A 796 16.62 -31.79 -9.32
CA GLY A 796 17.40 -32.99 -9.58
C GLY A 796 18.70 -33.17 -8.77
N GLY A 797 18.97 -32.30 -7.80
CA GLY A 797 20.19 -32.27 -7.01
C GLY A 797 20.10 -32.91 -5.59
N THR A 798 19.12 -33.77 -5.34
CA THR A 798 18.99 -34.49 -4.04
C THR A 798 19.06 -36.01 -4.24
#